data_5961365ca56e6769f9f82d223604735f
#
_entry.id   5961365ca56e6769f9f82d223604735f
#
_cell.length_a   1.000
_cell.length_b   1.000
_cell.length_c   1.000
_cell.angle_alpha   90.00
_cell.angle_beta   90.00
_cell.angle_gamma   90.00
#
_symmetry.space_group_name_H-M   'P 1'
#
loop_
_entity.id
_entity.type
_entity.pdbx_description
1 polymer ?
#
loop_
_entity_poly.entity_id
_entity_poly.type
_entity_poly.pdbx_seq_one_letter_code
_entity_poly.pdbx_strand_id
1 'polypeptide(L)'
;MTAYPTAFGSRDQFSLADGSAATIFRISQIDKLGLADTTKLPFSIRVLLEAALRNHDGFLVRDQDVVALATWSPASEKVEVPFIPARVILQDFTGVPVVVDLAALRDAMVALGGDPKKVNPLVPVDLVIDHSVQVDFSGRYADASTRNLEIEYARNQERYEFLKWGQLNLDNFRAVPPGRGIVHQVNLEWIAQVAFVKNEDGAATYYPDTLVGTDSHTTMINGLGVLGWGVGGIEAEAAMLGQPMYMLLPDVIGFKLTGKLKPGVTATDMTLRITEMLRKKGVVDKFVEYYGDGLASMSLADRATVANMAPEYGATCGFFPVDDATLDYLRLSGRDEEHVKNVEAYYRAQGLFRTAETPDPIYTDTLTLDLSTVEPALAGPKRPQDRINLADMKSDWDKCLTAPIGHKGHGVAADQVDAAVSYTDEGGATHTLKQGAVVIAAITSCTNTSNPGVMIAAGLVARKAVARGVKIAPWVKPSLGPGSRVVTDYYDAAGLTADLDKLGFATVGYGCTTCIGNSGPIDSGIEAAIKQGKLVAASVLSGNRNFEGRVHSAVKANFLASPPLVVAYAIAGTVNIDLQNDAIATDAAGNPVYLRDLWPTDEEIAATIKAAITPELFRKRYADATSEPRWNAIPAIENDLYAWKESSTYIQLPPFFEGMGLTPDPIKPITGAKVLLKLGDSITTDHISPAGDIEAGGPAGRFLADAGIAKADFNSFGSRRGNDRIMVRGTFANVRIRNQMAPGTEGGVTRYLPTGEVMAVYDAAQKYKADGTPLIVLAGEQYGTGSSRDWAAKGTFLLGVRAVISKSFERIHRSNLVGMGVLPLNFLPGEDAASLGLDGTETFSIPSLSDDVKPLQHIDVVATKTDGTDFIFKAIVRLDTPVDVNYYRNGGILQTVLRKMAQA
;
A
#
# COMPACT_ATOMS: atom_id res chain seq x y z
N MET A 1 -22.89 -36.73 -0.95
CA MET A 1 -21.43 -36.53 -0.96
C MET A 1 -20.91 -37.24 0.27
N THR A 2 -19.88 -38.09 0.16
CA THR A 2 -19.18 -38.67 1.28
C THR A 2 -18.51 -37.55 2.04
N ALA A 3 -18.86 -37.38 3.32
CA ALA A 3 -18.19 -36.37 4.17
C ALA A 3 -16.73 -36.79 4.37
N TYR A 4 -15.80 -35.88 4.18
CA TYR A 4 -14.38 -36.10 4.46
C TYR A 4 -14.13 -36.02 5.97
N PRO A 5 -13.11 -36.71 6.51
CA PRO A 5 -12.71 -36.53 7.89
C PRO A 5 -12.19 -35.10 8.15
N THR A 6 -12.23 -34.66 9.39
CA THR A 6 -11.69 -33.34 9.78
C THR A 6 -10.28 -33.14 9.21
N ALA A 7 -10.02 -31.97 8.64
CA ALA A 7 -8.77 -31.66 7.95
C ALA A 7 -8.39 -32.71 6.86
N PHE A 8 -9.34 -33.40 6.27
CA PHE A 8 -9.11 -34.46 5.28
C PHE A 8 -8.14 -35.57 5.74
N GLY A 9 -7.94 -35.71 7.07
CA GLY A 9 -6.95 -36.61 7.64
C GLY A 9 -5.50 -36.18 7.39
N SER A 10 -5.27 -34.92 7.09
CA SER A 10 -3.94 -34.35 6.76
C SER A 10 -3.05 -34.11 7.99
N ARG A 11 -3.64 -34.08 9.20
CA ARG A 11 -2.87 -33.89 10.44
C ARG A 11 -1.93 -35.07 10.66
N ASP A 12 -0.62 -34.79 10.73
CA ASP A 12 0.44 -35.78 10.83
C ASP A 12 1.60 -35.20 11.65
N GLN A 13 2.66 -35.95 11.82
CA GLN A 13 3.90 -35.51 12.49
C GLN A 13 5.07 -35.46 11.51
N PHE A 14 6.03 -34.60 11.82
CA PHE A 14 7.33 -34.55 11.16
C PHE A 14 8.43 -34.32 12.20
N SER A 15 9.69 -34.60 11.84
CA SER A 15 10.82 -34.44 12.73
C SER A 15 11.42 -33.05 12.58
N LEU A 16 11.61 -32.33 13.66
CA LEU A 16 12.39 -31.10 13.76
C LEU A 16 13.89 -31.39 13.65
N ALA A 17 14.69 -30.34 13.56
CA ALA A 17 16.14 -30.47 13.42
C ALA A 17 16.84 -31.14 14.60
N ASP A 18 16.28 -31.04 15.79
CA ASP A 18 16.75 -31.71 17.02
C ASP A 18 16.24 -33.16 17.17
N GLY A 19 15.43 -33.64 16.22
CA GLY A 19 14.80 -34.96 16.21
C GLY A 19 13.49 -35.04 16.98
N SER A 20 13.04 -33.98 17.63
CA SER A 20 11.72 -33.95 18.27
C SER A 20 10.59 -33.93 17.22
N ALA A 21 9.39 -34.38 17.63
CA ALA A 21 8.23 -34.42 16.74
C ALA A 21 7.40 -33.16 16.88
N ALA A 22 6.92 -32.63 15.73
CA ALA A 22 5.97 -31.55 15.66
C ALA A 22 4.81 -31.89 14.71
N THR A 23 3.68 -31.24 14.91
CA THR A 23 2.48 -31.42 14.08
C THR A 23 2.59 -30.65 12.78
N ILE A 24 2.10 -31.26 11.69
CA ILE A 24 2.01 -30.72 10.33
C ILE A 24 0.64 -31.09 9.73
N PHE A 25 0.11 -30.26 8.84
CA PHE A 25 -1.07 -30.59 8.01
C PHE A 25 -0.59 -30.86 6.57
N ARG A 26 -0.39 -32.13 6.22
CA ARG A 26 0.26 -32.53 4.98
C ARG A 26 -0.63 -32.30 3.76
N ILE A 27 -0.17 -31.49 2.83
CA ILE A 27 -0.80 -31.27 1.53
C ILE A 27 -0.86 -32.59 0.73
N SER A 28 0.20 -33.43 0.81
CA SER A 28 0.28 -34.70 0.11
C SER A 28 -0.79 -35.73 0.52
N GLN A 29 -1.57 -35.47 1.57
CA GLN A 29 -2.74 -36.29 1.89
C GLN A 29 -3.82 -36.23 0.81
N ILE A 30 -3.92 -35.10 0.11
CA ILE A 30 -4.80 -34.92 -1.05
C ILE A 30 -4.45 -35.90 -2.16
N ASP A 31 -3.14 -36.10 -2.41
CA ASP A 31 -2.65 -37.07 -3.43
C ASP A 31 -3.03 -38.50 -3.03
N LYS A 32 -2.87 -38.86 -1.73
CA LYS A 32 -3.24 -40.19 -1.19
C LYS A 32 -4.74 -40.46 -1.28
N LEU A 33 -5.57 -39.43 -1.21
CA LEU A 33 -7.02 -39.53 -1.41
C LEU A 33 -7.41 -39.63 -2.89
N GLY A 34 -6.45 -39.49 -3.81
CA GLY A 34 -6.70 -39.51 -5.25
C GLY A 34 -7.49 -38.32 -5.76
N LEU A 35 -7.51 -37.20 -5.02
CA LEU A 35 -8.26 -36.01 -5.41
C LEU A 35 -7.50 -35.18 -6.44
N ALA A 36 -6.18 -35.06 -6.33
CA ALA A 36 -5.36 -34.29 -7.24
C ALA A 36 -3.87 -34.72 -7.15
N ASP A 37 -3.05 -34.21 -8.06
CA ASP A 37 -1.59 -34.25 -8.00
C ASP A 37 -1.11 -32.86 -7.54
N THR A 38 -0.93 -32.71 -6.24
CA THR A 38 -0.57 -31.42 -5.64
C THR A 38 0.81 -30.92 -6.05
N THR A 39 1.68 -31.79 -6.59
CA THR A 39 3.01 -31.40 -7.09
C THR A 39 2.96 -30.51 -8.32
N LYS A 40 1.84 -30.48 -9.03
CA LYS A 40 1.62 -29.65 -10.22
C LYS A 40 1.02 -28.28 -9.92
N LEU A 41 0.49 -28.09 -8.71
CA LEU A 41 -0.09 -26.82 -8.29
C LEU A 41 1.00 -25.74 -8.14
N PRO A 42 0.70 -24.47 -8.47
CA PRO A 42 1.54 -23.34 -8.06
C PRO A 42 1.82 -23.36 -6.55
N PHE A 43 3.00 -22.92 -6.14
CA PHE A 43 3.36 -22.89 -4.71
C PHE A 43 2.41 -22.00 -3.89
N SER A 44 1.98 -20.87 -4.45
CA SER A 44 0.98 -20.00 -3.83
C SER A 44 -0.36 -20.70 -3.58
N ILE A 45 -0.82 -21.55 -4.51
CA ILE A 45 -2.03 -22.36 -4.32
C ILE A 45 -1.81 -23.45 -3.26
N ARG A 46 -0.62 -24.08 -3.21
CA ARG A 46 -0.30 -25.06 -2.14
C ARG A 46 -0.32 -24.43 -0.76
N VAL A 47 0.15 -23.19 -0.62
CA VAL A 47 0.07 -22.44 0.66
C VAL A 47 -1.38 -22.17 1.05
N LEU A 48 -2.24 -21.76 0.10
CA LEU A 48 -3.68 -21.60 0.35
C LEU A 48 -4.35 -22.93 0.72
N LEU A 49 -3.96 -24.04 0.07
CA LEU A 49 -4.48 -25.38 0.36
C LEU A 49 -4.08 -25.84 1.76
N GLU A 50 -2.82 -25.59 2.19
CA GLU A 50 -2.42 -25.88 3.57
C GLU A 50 -3.28 -25.11 4.58
N ALA A 51 -3.46 -23.80 4.34
CA ALA A 51 -4.28 -22.98 5.21
C ALA A 51 -5.73 -23.47 5.29
N ALA A 52 -6.30 -23.92 4.17
CA ALA A 52 -7.65 -24.51 4.13
C ALA A 52 -7.72 -25.85 4.86
N LEU A 53 -6.74 -26.74 4.67
CA LEU A 53 -6.68 -28.04 5.38
C LEU A 53 -6.58 -27.83 6.89
N ARG A 54 -5.73 -26.94 7.35
CA ARG A 54 -5.49 -26.65 8.77
C ARG A 54 -6.71 -26.03 9.46
N ASN A 55 -7.43 -25.15 8.75
CA ASN A 55 -8.60 -24.47 9.29
C ASN A 55 -9.94 -25.12 8.90
N HIS A 56 -9.92 -26.34 8.37
CA HIS A 56 -11.13 -27.07 7.97
C HIS A 56 -11.96 -27.44 9.20
N ASP A 57 -13.14 -26.82 9.33
CA ASP A 57 -14.10 -27.02 10.40
C ASP A 57 -15.50 -27.43 9.91
N GLY A 58 -15.69 -27.53 8.58
CA GLY A 58 -16.95 -27.82 7.93
C GLY A 58 -17.95 -26.67 7.93
N PHE A 59 -17.59 -25.50 8.50
CA PHE A 59 -18.44 -24.31 8.59
C PHE A 59 -17.81 -23.08 7.95
N LEU A 60 -16.69 -22.58 8.50
CA LEU A 60 -15.93 -21.46 7.91
C LEU A 60 -15.10 -21.91 6.71
N VAL A 61 -14.50 -23.09 6.82
CA VAL A 61 -13.77 -23.76 5.75
C VAL A 61 -14.42 -25.12 5.52
N ARG A 62 -15.08 -25.27 4.38
CA ARG A 62 -15.91 -26.45 4.05
C ARG A 62 -15.15 -27.41 3.15
N ASP A 63 -15.65 -28.66 3.03
CA ASP A 63 -15.12 -29.67 2.11
C ASP A 63 -14.93 -29.14 0.69
N GLN A 64 -15.92 -28.42 0.18
CA GLN A 64 -15.88 -27.87 -1.17
C GLN A 64 -14.77 -26.84 -1.39
N ASP A 65 -14.41 -26.09 -0.34
CA ASP A 65 -13.38 -25.05 -0.43
C ASP A 65 -11.98 -25.70 -0.52
N VAL A 66 -11.75 -26.77 0.26
CA VAL A 66 -10.52 -27.57 0.17
C VAL A 66 -10.42 -28.27 -1.18
N VAL A 67 -11.51 -28.88 -1.65
CA VAL A 67 -11.55 -29.55 -2.98
C VAL A 67 -11.28 -28.56 -4.11
N ALA A 68 -11.86 -27.35 -4.07
CA ALA A 68 -11.63 -26.33 -5.09
C ALA A 68 -10.15 -25.92 -5.19
N LEU A 69 -9.47 -25.73 -4.04
CA LEU A 69 -8.03 -25.43 -4.01
C LEU A 69 -7.20 -26.65 -4.48
N ALA A 70 -7.54 -27.85 -4.03
CA ALA A 70 -6.82 -29.07 -4.37
C ALA A 70 -6.89 -29.40 -5.87
N THR A 71 -8.05 -29.18 -6.50
CA THR A 71 -8.30 -29.45 -7.92
C THR A 71 -8.09 -28.21 -8.79
N TRP A 72 -7.42 -27.18 -8.29
CA TRP A 72 -7.13 -25.97 -9.04
C TRP A 72 -6.46 -26.29 -10.39
N SER A 73 -6.91 -25.65 -11.44
CA SER A 73 -6.35 -25.73 -12.79
C SER A 73 -6.58 -24.40 -13.53
N PRO A 74 -5.88 -24.15 -14.65
CA PRO A 74 -6.13 -22.98 -15.49
C PRO A 74 -7.57 -22.82 -15.96
N ALA A 75 -8.34 -23.90 -16.00
CA ALA A 75 -9.74 -23.93 -16.43
C ALA A 75 -10.74 -24.00 -15.26
N SER A 76 -10.29 -23.86 -14.02
CA SER A 76 -11.18 -23.91 -12.84
C SER A 76 -12.19 -22.78 -12.86
N GLU A 77 -13.42 -23.08 -12.45
CA GLU A 77 -14.45 -22.08 -12.22
C GLU A 77 -14.01 -21.09 -11.13
N LYS A 78 -14.44 -19.85 -11.25
CA LYS A 78 -14.18 -18.79 -10.28
C LYS A 78 -15.12 -18.91 -9.09
N VAL A 79 -14.82 -19.89 -8.25
CA VAL A 79 -15.53 -20.07 -6.97
C VAL A 79 -14.83 -19.26 -5.87
N GLU A 80 -15.60 -18.90 -4.86
CA GLU A 80 -15.07 -18.23 -3.68
C GLU A 80 -14.44 -19.26 -2.74
N VAL A 81 -13.25 -18.91 -2.23
CA VAL A 81 -12.52 -19.71 -1.23
C VAL A 81 -12.16 -18.86 -0.02
N PRO A 82 -12.28 -19.40 1.21
CA PRO A 82 -11.87 -18.70 2.42
C PRO A 82 -10.36 -18.74 2.61
N PHE A 83 -9.82 -17.66 3.15
CA PHE A 83 -8.43 -17.58 3.58
C PHE A 83 -8.33 -16.98 4.98
N ILE A 84 -7.67 -17.68 5.91
CA ILE A 84 -7.39 -17.24 7.27
C ILE A 84 -5.88 -17.02 7.35
N PRO A 85 -5.40 -15.77 7.42
CA PRO A 85 -3.97 -15.47 7.52
C PRO A 85 -3.43 -15.88 8.90
N ALA A 86 -2.13 -16.18 8.96
CA ALA A 86 -1.46 -16.52 10.22
C ALA A 86 -1.31 -15.29 11.14
N ARG A 87 -1.23 -14.10 10.57
CA ARG A 87 -1.08 -12.82 11.28
C ARG A 87 -1.52 -11.63 10.44
N VAL A 88 -1.62 -10.47 11.08
CA VAL A 88 -1.94 -9.19 10.43
C VAL A 88 -0.83 -8.19 10.69
N ILE A 89 -0.50 -7.37 9.69
CA ILE A 89 0.44 -6.27 9.84
C ILE A 89 -0.21 -4.94 9.49
N LEU A 90 0.06 -3.92 10.31
CA LEU A 90 -0.52 -2.58 10.16
C LEU A 90 0.60 -1.54 10.04
N GLN A 91 0.36 -0.50 9.27
CA GLN A 91 1.13 0.74 9.36
C GLN A 91 0.25 1.82 10.02
N ASP A 92 0.82 2.88 10.55
CA ASP A 92 0.11 3.78 11.47
C ASP A 92 -0.99 4.64 10.81
N PHE A 93 -0.89 5.01 9.53
CA PHE A 93 -1.95 5.80 8.89
C PHE A 93 -3.23 5.02 8.61
N THR A 94 -3.12 3.72 8.39
CA THR A 94 -4.27 2.83 8.17
C THR A 94 -4.56 1.95 9.38
N GLY A 95 -3.59 1.73 10.26
CA GLY A 95 -3.74 0.94 11.48
C GLY A 95 -4.36 1.71 12.63
N VAL A 96 -4.11 3.02 12.77
CA VAL A 96 -4.80 3.82 13.81
C VAL A 96 -6.31 3.73 13.68
N PRO A 97 -6.95 3.94 12.50
CA PRO A 97 -8.40 3.75 12.38
C PRO A 97 -8.85 2.31 12.68
N VAL A 98 -8.05 1.29 12.36
CA VAL A 98 -8.33 -0.12 12.74
C VAL A 98 -8.41 -0.26 14.27
N VAL A 99 -7.43 0.28 14.99
CA VAL A 99 -7.45 0.26 16.47
C VAL A 99 -8.59 1.12 17.03
N VAL A 100 -8.94 2.24 16.38
CA VAL A 100 -10.12 3.06 16.75
C VAL A 100 -11.40 2.26 16.63
N ASP A 101 -11.56 1.50 15.56
CA ASP A 101 -12.74 0.66 15.37
C ASP A 101 -12.79 -0.48 16.40
N LEU A 102 -11.65 -1.11 16.75
CA LEU A 102 -11.61 -2.10 17.84
C LEU A 102 -11.99 -1.48 19.19
N ALA A 103 -11.52 -0.27 19.48
CA ALA A 103 -11.93 0.44 20.71
C ALA A 103 -13.44 0.75 20.69
N ALA A 104 -13.97 1.24 19.56
CA ALA A 104 -15.41 1.49 19.39
C ALA A 104 -16.25 0.21 19.47
N LEU A 105 -15.75 -0.91 18.96
CA LEU A 105 -16.39 -2.23 19.11
C LEU A 105 -16.47 -2.66 20.58
N ARG A 106 -15.49 -2.33 21.43
CA ARG A 106 -15.55 -2.58 22.88
C ARG A 106 -16.66 -1.76 23.54
N ASP A 107 -16.78 -0.46 23.18
CA ASP A 107 -17.88 0.36 23.67
C ASP A 107 -19.25 -0.19 23.21
N ALA A 108 -19.36 -0.57 21.95
CA ALA A 108 -20.57 -1.15 21.40
C ALA A 108 -20.90 -2.52 22.00
N MET A 109 -19.89 -3.35 22.33
CA MET A 109 -20.08 -4.62 23.05
C MET A 109 -20.70 -4.38 24.43
N VAL A 110 -20.21 -3.38 25.18
CA VAL A 110 -20.80 -2.99 26.47
C VAL A 110 -22.23 -2.49 26.29
N ALA A 111 -22.50 -1.69 25.27
CA ALA A 111 -23.86 -1.19 24.96
C ALA A 111 -24.84 -2.34 24.64
N LEU A 112 -24.36 -3.44 24.07
CA LEU A 112 -25.12 -4.67 23.82
C LEU A 112 -25.20 -5.61 25.06
N GLY A 113 -24.59 -5.23 26.19
CA GLY A 113 -24.58 -6.00 27.43
C GLY A 113 -23.52 -7.11 27.48
N GLY A 114 -22.54 -7.09 26.57
CA GLY A 114 -21.47 -8.07 26.50
C GLY A 114 -20.18 -7.64 27.21
N ASP A 115 -19.19 -8.54 27.30
CA ASP A 115 -17.88 -8.27 27.86
C ASP A 115 -16.94 -7.66 26.79
N PRO A 116 -16.41 -6.44 26.99
CA PRO A 116 -15.51 -5.78 26.06
C PRO A 116 -14.24 -6.58 25.78
N LYS A 117 -13.78 -7.41 26.69
CA LYS A 117 -12.60 -8.27 26.53
C LYS A 117 -12.77 -9.35 25.47
N LYS A 118 -14.00 -9.65 25.04
CA LYS A 118 -14.23 -10.51 23.87
C LYS A 118 -13.72 -9.88 22.58
N VAL A 119 -13.61 -8.55 22.52
CA VAL A 119 -13.09 -7.82 21.35
C VAL A 119 -11.56 -7.69 21.49
N ASN A 120 -10.86 -8.71 21.01
CA ASN A 120 -9.40 -8.78 20.95
C ASN A 120 -8.94 -9.45 19.64
N PRO A 121 -7.75 -9.11 19.12
CA PRO A 121 -7.15 -9.88 18.04
C PRO A 121 -6.94 -11.35 18.39
N LEU A 122 -7.43 -12.25 17.53
CA LEU A 122 -7.29 -13.70 17.66
C LEU A 122 -6.03 -14.24 16.98
N VAL A 123 -5.37 -13.41 16.19
CA VAL A 123 -4.08 -13.67 15.54
C VAL A 123 -3.08 -12.59 15.94
N PRO A 124 -1.76 -12.85 15.85
CA PRO A 124 -0.75 -11.83 16.12
C PRO A 124 -0.93 -10.61 15.19
N VAL A 125 -0.85 -9.42 15.77
CA VAL A 125 -0.95 -8.14 15.06
C VAL A 125 0.25 -7.27 15.41
N ASP A 126 0.98 -6.86 14.39
CA ASP A 126 2.07 -5.91 14.51
C ASP A 126 1.69 -4.59 13.83
N LEU A 127 1.74 -3.48 14.56
CA LEU A 127 1.59 -2.14 14.00
C LEU A 127 2.95 -1.44 14.03
N VAL A 128 3.44 -1.02 12.86
CA VAL A 128 4.69 -0.27 12.73
C VAL A 128 4.37 1.19 12.46
N ILE A 129 4.91 2.10 13.29
CA ILE A 129 4.75 3.54 13.12
C ILE A 129 5.83 4.03 12.17
N ASP A 130 5.47 4.24 10.92
CA ASP A 130 6.40 4.50 9.82
C ASP A 130 5.93 5.54 8.79
N HIS A 131 4.67 5.97 8.84
CA HIS A 131 4.09 6.91 7.89
C HIS A 131 3.91 8.33 8.44
N SER A 132 4.20 8.56 9.73
CA SER A 132 4.03 9.85 10.39
C SER A 132 5.22 10.79 10.20
N VAL A 133 6.39 10.26 9.88
CA VAL A 133 7.62 11.04 9.66
C VAL A 133 7.50 11.88 8.38
N GLN A 134 7.87 13.18 8.49
CA GLN A 134 7.93 14.10 7.33
C GLN A 134 9.36 14.68 7.21
N VAL A 135 9.75 15.00 5.97
CA VAL A 135 11.05 15.59 5.67
C VAL A 135 10.97 17.13 5.83
N ASP A 136 10.72 17.60 7.04
CA ASP A 136 10.75 19.05 7.36
C ASP A 136 12.16 19.58 7.19
N PHE A 137 13.15 18.88 7.71
CA PHE A 137 14.57 19.16 7.51
C PHE A 137 15.14 18.15 6.50
N SER A 138 15.75 18.68 5.42
CA SER A 138 16.35 17.87 4.36
C SER A 138 17.68 17.24 4.79
N GLY A 139 18.20 16.32 3.97
CA GLY A 139 19.51 15.71 4.18
C GLY A 139 20.72 16.68 4.10
N ARG A 140 20.49 17.97 3.84
CA ARG A 140 21.52 19.02 3.99
C ARG A 140 21.88 19.31 5.44
N TYR A 141 21.03 18.90 6.38
CA TYR A 141 21.25 19.07 7.82
C TYR A 141 21.67 17.73 8.42
N ALA A 142 22.85 17.66 9.01
CA ALA A 142 23.37 16.42 9.59
C ALA A 142 22.53 15.88 10.76
N ASP A 143 21.76 16.72 11.43
CA ASP A 143 20.85 16.40 12.53
C ASP A 143 19.37 16.26 12.08
N ALA A 144 19.12 16.21 10.77
CA ALA A 144 17.77 16.15 10.20
C ALA A 144 16.90 15.05 10.80
N SER A 145 17.44 13.84 10.97
CA SER A 145 16.70 12.72 11.53
C SER A 145 16.21 12.99 12.96
N THR A 146 17.04 13.61 13.81
CA THR A 146 16.66 13.96 15.18
C THR A 146 15.57 15.02 15.19
N ARG A 147 15.74 16.09 14.41
CA ARG A 147 14.75 17.18 14.33
C ARG A 147 13.41 16.70 13.77
N ASN A 148 13.43 15.92 12.70
CA ASN A 148 12.21 15.37 12.08
C ASN A 148 11.48 14.44 13.05
N LEU A 149 12.21 13.61 13.82
CA LEU A 149 11.61 12.74 14.83
C LEU A 149 10.99 13.53 16.00
N GLU A 150 11.62 14.63 16.43
CA GLU A 150 11.05 15.51 17.46
C GLU A 150 9.74 16.15 17.01
N ILE A 151 9.70 16.64 15.78
CA ILE A 151 8.48 17.18 15.18
C ILE A 151 7.41 16.10 15.01
N GLU A 152 7.80 14.89 14.58
CA GLU A 152 6.91 13.76 14.44
C GLU A 152 6.18 13.43 15.75
N TYR A 153 6.94 13.32 16.87
CA TYR A 153 6.36 13.09 18.20
C TYR A 153 5.43 14.22 18.64
N ALA A 154 5.85 15.47 18.46
CA ALA A 154 5.04 16.63 18.84
C ALA A 154 3.72 16.69 18.05
N ARG A 155 3.76 16.45 16.73
CA ARG A 155 2.57 16.48 15.86
C ARG A 155 1.60 15.33 16.11
N ASN A 156 2.08 14.18 16.57
CA ASN A 156 1.30 12.95 16.62
C ASN A 156 1.10 12.41 18.04
N GLN A 157 1.34 13.23 19.06
CA GLN A 157 1.28 12.81 20.46
C GLN A 157 -0.03 12.09 20.82
N GLU A 158 -1.21 12.65 20.46
CA GLU A 158 -2.51 12.05 20.76
C GLU A 158 -2.66 10.67 20.12
N ARG A 159 -2.17 10.49 18.87
CA ARG A 159 -2.19 9.20 18.18
C ARG A 159 -1.29 8.18 18.87
N TYR A 160 -0.15 8.61 19.36
CA TYR A 160 0.82 7.74 20.03
C TYR A 160 0.35 7.36 21.43
N GLU A 161 -0.30 8.26 22.17
CA GLU A 161 -1.00 7.94 23.41
C GLU A 161 -2.08 6.88 23.19
N PHE A 162 -2.85 7.01 22.13
CA PHE A 162 -3.88 6.04 21.75
C PHE A 162 -3.30 4.67 21.37
N LEU A 163 -2.28 4.63 20.53
CA LEU A 163 -1.62 3.37 20.16
C LEU A 163 -0.94 2.70 21.35
N LYS A 164 -0.43 3.51 22.30
CA LYS A 164 0.13 2.99 23.56
C LYS A 164 -0.95 2.37 24.42
N TRP A 165 -2.16 2.95 24.48
CA TRP A 165 -3.31 2.31 25.09
C TRP A 165 -3.64 0.98 24.41
N GLY A 166 -3.69 0.92 23.09
CA GLY A 166 -3.92 -0.30 22.33
C GLY A 166 -2.90 -1.40 22.66
N GLN A 167 -1.60 -1.03 22.71
CA GLN A 167 -0.52 -1.97 23.05
C GLN A 167 -0.69 -2.59 24.45
N LEU A 168 -1.26 -1.85 25.41
CA LEU A 168 -1.43 -2.34 26.79
C LEU A 168 -2.72 -3.13 27.00
N ASN A 169 -3.76 -2.84 26.22
CA ASN A 169 -5.11 -3.32 26.52
C ASN A 169 -5.67 -4.28 25.46
N LEU A 170 -4.99 -4.48 24.34
CA LEU A 170 -5.35 -5.46 23.32
C LEU A 170 -4.38 -6.64 23.38
N ASP A 171 -4.94 -7.84 23.53
CA ASP A 171 -4.16 -9.08 23.43
C ASP A 171 -3.65 -9.28 22.00
N ASN A 172 -2.51 -9.96 21.85
CA ASN A 172 -1.88 -10.23 20.55
C ASN A 172 -1.55 -9.00 19.71
N PHE A 173 -1.52 -7.79 20.29
CA PHE A 173 -1.22 -6.55 19.61
C PHE A 173 0.11 -5.96 20.07
N ARG A 174 0.99 -5.66 19.10
CA ARG A 174 2.30 -5.07 19.35
C ARG A 174 2.49 -3.82 18.49
N ALA A 175 2.93 -2.72 19.09
CA ALA A 175 3.31 -1.50 18.40
C ALA A 175 4.85 -1.37 18.32
N VAL A 176 5.36 -1.13 17.12
CA VAL A 176 6.76 -0.79 16.85
C VAL A 176 6.86 0.74 16.79
N PRO A 177 7.67 1.38 17.64
CA PRO A 177 7.72 2.83 17.78
C PRO A 177 8.23 3.56 16.54
N PRO A 178 8.01 4.89 16.46
CA PRO A 178 8.58 5.74 15.41
C PRO A 178 10.11 5.62 15.31
N GLY A 179 10.63 5.82 14.11
CA GLY A 179 12.08 5.83 13.86
C GLY A 179 12.73 4.44 13.90
N ARG A 180 11.97 3.35 13.86
CA ARG A 180 12.52 1.98 13.80
C ARG A 180 12.69 1.47 12.37
N GLY A 181 11.82 1.85 11.46
CA GLY A 181 11.86 1.49 10.06
C GLY A 181 10.49 1.47 9.42
N ILE A 182 10.45 1.17 8.13
CA ILE A 182 9.20 0.98 7.38
C ILE A 182 8.65 -0.42 7.62
N VAL A 183 7.34 -0.54 7.71
CA VAL A 183 6.62 -1.78 8.03
C VAL A 183 7.07 -2.97 7.18
N HIS A 184 7.28 -2.79 5.87
CA HIS A 184 7.65 -3.90 4.97
C HIS A 184 9.07 -4.40 5.23
N GLN A 185 10.03 -3.51 5.48
CA GLN A 185 11.41 -3.88 5.74
C GLN A 185 11.57 -4.45 7.15
N VAL A 186 10.90 -3.87 8.16
CA VAL A 186 10.85 -4.43 9.52
C VAL A 186 10.20 -5.81 9.51
N ASN A 187 9.15 -6.01 8.70
CA ASN A 187 8.53 -7.32 8.51
C ASN A 187 9.52 -8.32 7.90
N LEU A 188 10.19 -7.95 6.81
CA LEU A 188 11.15 -8.80 6.12
C LEU A 188 12.34 -9.18 7.02
N GLU A 189 12.91 -8.19 7.71
CA GLU A 189 14.15 -8.35 8.49
C GLU A 189 13.92 -9.00 9.87
N TRP A 190 12.71 -8.87 10.46
CA TRP A 190 12.50 -9.25 11.86
C TRP A 190 11.19 -9.98 12.15
N ILE A 191 10.02 -9.45 11.70
CA ILE A 191 8.72 -9.99 12.15
C ILE A 191 8.42 -11.34 11.50
N ALA A 192 8.68 -11.49 10.20
CA ALA A 192 8.35 -12.70 9.44
C ALA A 192 9.15 -13.91 9.92
N GLN A 193 8.46 -15.04 10.06
CA GLN A 193 9.04 -16.30 10.55
C GLN A 193 9.23 -17.34 9.45
N VAL A 194 8.62 -17.17 8.27
CA VAL A 194 8.55 -18.14 7.17
C VAL A 194 7.73 -19.38 7.55
N ALA A 195 8.06 -20.08 8.62
CA ALA A 195 7.21 -21.08 9.26
C ALA A 195 6.75 -20.58 10.62
N PHE A 196 5.46 -20.54 10.81
CA PHE A 196 4.83 -20.16 12.09
C PHE A 196 4.69 -21.38 12.98
N VAL A 197 4.74 -21.17 14.30
CA VAL A 197 4.58 -22.20 15.29
C VAL A 197 3.49 -21.80 16.26
N LYS A 198 2.49 -22.68 16.43
CA LYS A 198 1.45 -22.54 17.45
C LYS A 198 1.52 -23.73 18.40
N ASN A 199 1.58 -23.45 19.68
CA ASN A 199 1.51 -24.50 20.70
C ASN A 199 0.05 -24.75 21.05
N GLU A 200 -0.45 -25.92 20.71
CA GLU A 200 -1.81 -26.38 21.01
C GLU A 200 -1.73 -27.71 21.76
N ASP A 201 -2.40 -27.79 22.89
CA ASP A 201 -2.45 -29.01 23.73
C ASP A 201 -1.07 -29.61 24.06
N GLY A 202 -0.06 -28.75 24.18
CA GLY A 202 1.31 -29.16 24.48
C GLY A 202 2.11 -29.70 23.30
N ALA A 203 1.58 -29.60 22.06
CA ALA A 203 2.28 -29.96 20.84
C ALA A 203 2.52 -28.70 19.98
N ALA A 204 3.73 -28.62 19.42
CA ALA A 204 4.07 -27.56 18.46
C ALA A 204 3.48 -27.91 17.08
N THR A 205 2.62 -27.04 16.55
CA THR A 205 2.06 -27.16 15.19
C THR A 205 2.76 -26.14 14.27
N TYR A 206 3.39 -26.63 13.22
CA TYR A 206 4.07 -25.81 12.20
C TYR A 206 3.16 -25.61 10.99
N TYR A 207 3.18 -24.38 10.43
CA TYR A 207 2.45 -24.03 9.22
C TYR A 207 3.13 -22.83 8.52
N PRO A 208 2.86 -22.57 7.21
CA PRO A 208 3.44 -21.42 6.53
C PRO A 208 3.05 -20.12 7.20
N ASP A 209 4.02 -19.22 7.38
CA ASP A 209 3.73 -17.83 7.71
C ASP A 209 2.98 -17.20 6.54
N THR A 210 1.82 -16.65 6.83
CA THR A 210 0.97 -15.94 5.85
C THR A 210 0.39 -14.71 6.50
N LEU A 211 0.21 -13.63 5.73
CA LEU A 211 -0.32 -12.42 6.33
C LEU A 211 -1.16 -11.60 5.37
N VAL A 212 -1.95 -10.71 5.95
CA VAL A 212 -2.52 -9.56 5.28
C VAL A 212 -2.08 -8.28 5.98
N GLY A 213 -2.03 -7.19 5.25
CA GLY A 213 -1.61 -5.92 5.83
C GLY A 213 -2.39 -4.73 5.31
N THR A 214 -2.50 -3.69 6.11
CA THR A 214 -3.20 -2.45 5.73
C THR A 214 -2.36 -1.55 4.82
N ASP A 215 -1.27 -2.04 4.29
CA ASP A 215 -0.46 -1.36 3.28
C ASP A 215 -0.39 -2.19 2.00
N SER A 216 -0.50 -1.52 0.84
CA SER A 216 -0.43 -2.20 -0.46
C SER A 216 0.89 -2.93 -0.69
N HIS A 217 2.00 -2.43 -0.12
CA HIS A 217 3.33 -3.05 -0.27
C HIS A 217 3.64 -4.15 0.76
N THR A 218 2.64 -4.60 1.52
CA THR A 218 2.70 -5.86 2.28
C THR A 218 3.21 -7.01 1.39
N THR A 219 2.96 -6.92 0.10
CA THR A 219 3.42 -7.87 -0.92
C THR A 219 4.94 -8.07 -0.97
N MET A 220 5.75 -7.16 -0.42
CA MET A 220 7.22 -7.32 -0.35
C MET A 220 7.62 -8.64 0.32
N ILE A 221 6.84 -9.12 1.26
CA ILE A 221 7.14 -10.32 2.02
C ILE A 221 7.11 -11.60 1.16
N ASN A 222 6.45 -11.55 0.01
CA ASN A 222 6.42 -12.69 -0.92
C ASN A 222 7.82 -13.03 -1.49
N GLY A 223 8.74 -12.05 -1.48
CA GLY A 223 10.15 -12.30 -1.80
C GLY A 223 10.84 -13.29 -0.84
N LEU A 224 10.36 -13.38 0.41
CA LEU A 224 10.84 -14.32 1.43
C LEU A 224 10.16 -15.71 1.34
N GLY A 225 9.17 -15.87 0.48
CA GLY A 225 8.36 -17.08 0.39
C GLY A 225 7.19 -17.11 1.37
N VAL A 226 6.84 -15.97 1.93
CA VAL A 226 5.66 -15.77 2.80
C VAL A 226 4.54 -15.19 1.95
N LEU A 227 3.41 -15.88 1.88
CA LEU A 227 2.27 -15.42 1.09
C LEU A 227 1.56 -14.27 1.83
N GLY A 228 1.52 -13.10 1.19
CA GLY A 228 0.91 -11.92 1.80
C GLY A 228 0.56 -10.83 0.81
N TRP A 229 -0.50 -10.06 1.12
CA TRP A 229 -0.96 -8.95 0.29
C TRP A 229 -1.65 -7.85 1.09
N GLY A 230 -1.85 -6.70 0.43
CA GLY A 230 -2.54 -5.56 0.99
C GLY A 230 -4.05 -5.74 0.99
N VAL A 231 -4.69 -5.31 2.08
CA VAL A 231 -6.14 -5.30 2.28
C VAL A 231 -6.61 -3.94 2.82
N GLY A 232 -7.92 -3.71 2.80
CA GLY A 232 -8.51 -2.57 3.49
C GLY A 232 -8.49 -2.73 5.02
N GLY A 233 -8.61 -1.62 5.76
CA GLY A 233 -8.67 -1.63 7.22
C GLY A 233 -9.78 -2.54 7.74
N ILE A 234 -10.96 -2.47 7.15
CA ILE A 234 -12.13 -3.27 7.54
C ILE A 234 -11.90 -4.78 7.33
N GLU A 235 -11.23 -5.18 6.25
CA GLU A 235 -10.86 -6.59 6.01
C GLU A 235 -9.79 -7.06 7.01
N ALA A 236 -8.82 -6.19 7.34
CA ALA A 236 -7.82 -6.48 8.36
C ALA A 236 -8.46 -6.66 9.74
N GLU A 237 -9.39 -5.79 10.12
CA GLU A 237 -10.16 -5.90 11.37
C GLU A 237 -10.94 -7.22 11.44
N ALA A 238 -11.61 -7.61 10.36
CA ALA A 238 -12.31 -8.89 10.28
C ALA A 238 -11.35 -10.08 10.45
N ALA A 239 -10.20 -10.06 9.80
CA ALA A 239 -9.16 -11.09 9.94
C ALA A 239 -8.60 -11.14 11.37
N MET A 240 -8.36 -9.98 12.00
CA MET A 240 -7.94 -9.89 13.40
C MET A 240 -8.97 -10.54 14.34
N LEU A 241 -10.25 -10.41 14.03
CA LEU A 241 -11.37 -10.95 14.80
C LEU A 241 -11.75 -12.39 14.36
N GLY A 242 -10.85 -13.10 13.66
CA GLY A 242 -10.98 -14.51 13.31
C GLY A 242 -11.97 -14.82 12.19
N GLN A 243 -12.37 -13.79 11.41
CA GLN A 243 -13.19 -14.03 10.23
C GLN A 243 -12.30 -14.42 9.05
N PRO A 244 -12.67 -15.44 8.25
CA PRO A 244 -11.98 -15.71 7.00
C PRO A 244 -12.20 -14.56 6.02
N MET A 245 -11.16 -14.26 5.27
CA MET A 245 -11.27 -13.43 4.08
C MET A 245 -11.70 -14.31 2.92
N TYR A 246 -12.69 -13.86 2.17
CA TYR A 246 -13.15 -14.59 0.99
C TYR A 246 -12.55 -13.98 -0.27
N MET A 247 -12.04 -14.84 -1.15
CA MET A 247 -11.47 -14.43 -2.41
C MET A 247 -11.89 -15.40 -3.52
N LEU A 248 -12.02 -14.89 -4.74
CA LEU A 248 -12.21 -15.79 -5.89
C LEU A 248 -10.95 -16.64 -6.06
N LEU A 249 -11.13 -17.91 -6.37
CA LEU A 249 -10.04 -18.83 -6.68
C LEU A 249 -9.12 -18.17 -7.73
N PRO A 250 -7.85 -17.81 -7.37
CA PRO A 250 -7.05 -16.91 -8.19
C PRO A 250 -6.52 -17.57 -9.46
N ASP A 251 -6.45 -16.78 -10.54
CA ASP A 251 -5.54 -17.09 -11.64
C ASP A 251 -4.12 -16.94 -11.17
N VAL A 252 -3.23 -17.82 -11.59
CA VAL A 252 -1.80 -17.70 -11.30
C VAL A 252 -1.01 -17.56 -12.60
N ILE A 253 -0.34 -16.43 -12.75
CA ILE A 253 0.53 -16.15 -13.89
C ILE A 253 1.95 -16.55 -13.53
N GLY A 254 2.48 -17.53 -14.22
CA GLY A 254 3.89 -17.93 -14.09
C GLY A 254 4.80 -16.91 -14.78
N PHE A 255 5.77 -16.35 -14.06
CA PHE A 255 6.76 -15.46 -14.64
C PHE A 255 8.13 -16.14 -14.63
N LYS A 256 8.56 -16.65 -15.79
CA LYS A 256 9.81 -17.36 -15.95
C LYS A 256 10.97 -16.39 -16.08
N LEU A 257 11.94 -16.51 -15.18
CA LEU A 257 13.19 -15.76 -15.21
C LEU A 257 14.32 -16.68 -15.67
N THR A 258 15.13 -16.22 -16.63
CA THR A 258 16.27 -16.94 -17.15
C THR A 258 17.52 -16.06 -17.19
N GLY A 259 18.69 -16.67 -17.17
CA GLY A 259 19.97 -15.96 -17.25
C GLY A 259 20.29 -15.13 -16.01
N LYS A 260 21.07 -14.07 -16.19
CA LYS A 260 21.48 -13.12 -15.13
C LYS A 260 21.59 -11.70 -15.65
N LEU A 261 21.51 -10.72 -14.76
CA LEU A 261 21.72 -9.31 -15.10
C LEU A 261 23.13 -9.06 -15.62
N LYS A 262 23.27 -8.10 -16.54
CA LYS A 262 24.57 -7.60 -16.99
C LYS A 262 25.23 -6.74 -15.91
N PRO A 263 26.56 -6.62 -15.92
CA PRO A 263 27.27 -5.69 -15.04
C PRO A 263 26.71 -4.25 -15.18
N GLY A 264 26.56 -3.57 -14.04
CA GLY A 264 26.05 -2.21 -13.97
C GLY A 264 24.51 -2.06 -14.06
N VAL A 265 23.77 -3.15 -14.31
CA VAL A 265 22.30 -3.19 -14.25
C VAL A 265 21.84 -3.54 -12.85
N THR A 266 20.87 -2.81 -12.35
CA THR A 266 20.41 -2.93 -10.95
C THR A 266 19.12 -3.75 -10.81
N ALA A 267 18.84 -4.20 -9.58
CA ALA A 267 17.55 -4.81 -9.23
C ALA A 267 16.36 -3.87 -9.54
N THR A 268 16.55 -2.56 -9.43
CA THR A 268 15.53 -1.56 -9.78
C THR A 268 15.21 -1.62 -11.28
N ASP A 269 16.21 -1.68 -12.14
CA ASP A 269 16.02 -1.77 -13.59
C ASP A 269 15.23 -3.02 -13.98
N MET A 270 15.57 -4.15 -13.37
CA MET A 270 14.86 -5.42 -13.53
C MET A 270 13.39 -5.29 -13.07
N THR A 271 13.18 -4.71 -11.90
CA THR A 271 11.84 -4.56 -11.32
C THR A 271 10.95 -3.65 -12.18
N LEU A 272 11.50 -2.55 -12.70
CA LEU A 272 10.78 -1.67 -13.63
C LEU A 272 10.42 -2.40 -14.94
N ARG A 273 11.33 -3.26 -15.45
CA ARG A 273 11.05 -4.07 -16.66
C ARG A 273 9.94 -5.09 -16.40
N ILE A 274 9.98 -5.79 -15.29
CA ILE A 274 8.93 -6.73 -14.87
C ILE A 274 7.59 -5.99 -14.71
N THR A 275 7.59 -4.82 -14.08
CA THR A 275 6.39 -3.98 -13.89
C THR A 275 5.76 -3.58 -15.22
N GLU A 276 6.55 -3.13 -16.18
CA GLU A 276 6.10 -2.81 -17.53
C GLU A 276 5.45 -4.03 -18.22
N MET A 277 6.12 -5.20 -18.19
CA MET A 277 5.66 -6.41 -18.83
C MET A 277 4.34 -6.93 -18.23
N LEU A 278 4.24 -6.99 -16.90
CA LEU A 278 3.06 -7.47 -16.20
C LEU A 278 1.88 -6.50 -16.34
N ARG A 279 2.14 -5.19 -16.30
CA ARG A 279 1.10 -4.20 -16.53
C ARG A 279 0.52 -4.30 -17.93
N LYS A 280 1.38 -4.51 -18.93
CA LYS A 280 0.97 -4.77 -20.32
C LYS A 280 0.20 -6.08 -20.48
N LYS A 281 0.57 -7.13 -19.72
CA LYS A 281 -0.13 -8.42 -19.70
C LYS A 281 -1.53 -8.31 -19.12
N GLY A 282 -1.76 -7.43 -18.15
CA GLY A 282 -3.03 -7.30 -17.46
C GLY A 282 -3.21 -8.38 -16.39
N VAL A 283 -2.56 -8.21 -15.24
CA VAL A 283 -2.56 -9.18 -14.13
C VAL A 283 -3.38 -8.71 -12.92
N VAL A 284 -4.31 -7.79 -13.14
CA VAL A 284 -5.20 -7.30 -12.07
C VAL A 284 -5.96 -8.46 -11.45
N ASP A 285 -6.02 -8.48 -10.11
CA ASP A 285 -6.64 -9.53 -9.29
C ASP A 285 -6.05 -10.95 -9.45
N LYS A 286 -4.91 -11.09 -10.12
CA LYS A 286 -4.21 -12.37 -10.29
C LYS A 286 -3.03 -12.49 -9.33
N PHE A 287 -2.62 -13.72 -9.07
CA PHE A 287 -1.33 -14.00 -8.47
C PHE A 287 -0.27 -14.07 -9.57
N VAL A 288 0.92 -13.56 -9.29
CA VAL A 288 2.11 -13.78 -10.11
C VAL A 288 3.05 -14.65 -9.31
N GLU A 289 3.56 -15.72 -9.89
CA GLU A 289 4.53 -16.62 -9.26
C GLU A 289 5.80 -16.70 -10.11
N TYR A 290 6.94 -16.43 -9.49
CA TYR A 290 8.22 -16.38 -10.17
C TYR A 290 8.91 -17.73 -10.13
N TYR A 291 9.46 -18.17 -11.27
CA TYR A 291 10.12 -19.47 -11.43
C TYR A 291 11.22 -19.42 -12.50
N GLY A 292 11.90 -20.52 -12.73
CA GLY A 292 13.00 -20.62 -13.70
C GLY A 292 14.38 -20.60 -13.05
N ASP A 293 15.40 -20.81 -13.87
CA ASP A 293 16.81 -20.89 -13.47
C ASP A 293 17.42 -19.52 -13.10
N GLY A 294 16.85 -18.43 -13.64
CA GLY A 294 17.26 -17.07 -13.29
C GLY A 294 17.12 -16.74 -11.80
N LEU A 295 16.24 -17.44 -11.06
CA LEU A 295 16.09 -17.26 -9.61
C LEU A 295 17.39 -17.53 -8.84
N ALA A 296 18.24 -18.43 -9.32
CA ALA A 296 19.53 -18.74 -8.69
C ALA A 296 20.52 -17.57 -8.74
N SER A 297 20.33 -16.63 -9.65
CA SER A 297 21.15 -15.41 -9.77
C SER A 297 20.62 -14.22 -8.96
N MET A 298 19.45 -14.35 -8.34
CA MET A 298 18.81 -13.29 -7.57
C MET A 298 19.05 -13.47 -6.07
N SER A 299 19.50 -12.40 -5.42
CA SER A 299 19.48 -12.33 -3.96
C SER A 299 18.02 -12.26 -3.46
N LEU A 300 17.80 -12.56 -2.17
CA LEU A 300 16.47 -12.39 -1.60
C LEU A 300 16.01 -10.93 -1.64
N ALA A 301 16.92 -9.99 -1.48
CA ALA A 301 16.63 -8.56 -1.57
C ALA A 301 16.13 -8.16 -2.97
N ASP A 302 16.66 -8.78 -4.04
CA ASP A 302 16.16 -8.57 -5.41
C ASP A 302 14.72 -9.08 -5.56
N ARG A 303 14.44 -10.28 -5.02
CA ARG A 303 13.10 -10.87 -5.00
C ARG A 303 12.11 -9.99 -4.23
N ALA A 304 12.52 -9.48 -3.07
CA ALA A 304 11.72 -8.58 -2.25
C ALA A 304 11.42 -7.26 -2.98
N THR A 305 12.40 -6.72 -3.74
CA THR A 305 12.23 -5.53 -4.58
C THR A 305 11.16 -5.75 -5.64
N VAL A 306 11.19 -6.90 -6.33
CA VAL A 306 10.17 -7.28 -7.34
C VAL A 306 8.80 -7.50 -6.70
N ALA A 307 8.73 -8.23 -5.61
CA ALA A 307 7.50 -8.53 -4.89
C ALA A 307 6.84 -7.26 -4.31
N ASN A 308 7.63 -6.28 -3.88
CA ASN A 308 7.17 -4.99 -3.39
C ASN A 308 6.30 -4.26 -4.41
N MET A 309 6.65 -4.31 -5.69
CA MET A 309 5.94 -3.61 -6.76
C MET A 309 4.72 -4.38 -7.32
N ALA A 310 4.24 -5.41 -6.65
CA ALA A 310 3.01 -6.11 -7.07
C ALA A 310 1.81 -5.16 -7.27
N PRO A 311 1.54 -4.18 -6.39
CA PRO A 311 0.48 -3.20 -6.63
C PRO A 311 0.69 -2.36 -7.89
N GLU A 312 1.92 -2.01 -8.22
CA GLU A 312 2.26 -1.18 -9.38
C GLU A 312 2.06 -1.94 -10.70
N TYR A 313 2.37 -3.22 -10.75
CA TYR A 313 2.01 -4.04 -11.92
C TYR A 313 0.58 -4.59 -11.88
N GLY A 314 -0.13 -4.43 -10.77
CA GLY A 314 -1.57 -4.68 -10.63
C GLY A 314 -1.94 -6.07 -10.12
N ALA A 315 -0.98 -6.89 -9.71
CA ALA A 315 -1.25 -8.21 -9.15
C ALA A 315 -1.60 -8.16 -7.66
N THR A 316 -2.31 -9.16 -7.17
CA THR A 316 -2.58 -9.35 -5.74
C THR A 316 -1.28 -9.62 -4.98
N CYS A 317 -0.39 -10.45 -5.54
CA CYS A 317 0.93 -10.72 -5.00
C CYS A 317 1.93 -11.11 -6.10
N GLY A 318 3.23 -11.04 -5.78
CA GLY A 318 4.32 -11.53 -6.64
C GLY A 318 5.17 -12.51 -5.85
N PHE A 319 4.81 -13.78 -5.88
CA PHE A 319 5.28 -14.82 -4.98
C PHE A 319 6.55 -15.51 -5.48
N PHE A 320 7.52 -15.68 -4.59
CA PHE A 320 8.70 -16.50 -4.78
C PHE A 320 8.64 -17.69 -3.82
N PRO A 321 8.82 -18.92 -4.28
CA PRO A 321 8.83 -20.07 -3.39
C PRO A 321 10.06 -20.09 -2.48
N VAL A 322 9.92 -20.69 -1.30
CA VAL A 322 11.02 -20.88 -0.33
C VAL A 322 12.09 -21.79 -0.93
N ASP A 323 13.36 -21.33 -0.88
CA ASP A 323 14.53 -22.06 -1.31
C ASP A 323 15.76 -21.71 -0.45
N ASP A 324 16.97 -22.11 -0.88
CA ASP A 324 18.20 -21.83 -0.15
C ASP A 324 18.46 -20.34 0.09
N ALA A 325 18.06 -19.46 -0.85
CA ALA A 325 18.20 -18.01 -0.67
C ALA A 325 17.33 -17.47 0.47
N THR A 326 16.17 -18.08 0.73
CA THR A 326 15.34 -17.78 1.91
C THR A 326 16.08 -18.15 3.20
N LEU A 327 16.68 -19.36 3.26
CA LEU A 327 17.40 -19.81 4.46
C LEU A 327 18.63 -18.95 4.74
N ASP A 328 19.37 -18.59 3.69
CA ASP A 328 20.56 -17.73 3.79
C ASP A 328 20.18 -16.31 4.28
N TYR A 329 19.06 -15.77 3.83
CA TYR A 329 18.57 -14.49 4.31
C TYR A 329 18.12 -14.55 5.77
N LEU A 330 17.46 -15.62 6.20
CA LEU A 330 17.09 -15.79 7.61
C LEU A 330 18.34 -15.81 8.50
N ARG A 331 19.43 -16.48 8.07
CA ARG A 331 20.72 -16.44 8.77
C ARG A 331 21.31 -15.05 8.79
N LEU A 332 21.36 -14.37 7.63
CA LEU A 332 21.88 -13.01 7.50
C LEU A 332 21.13 -12.02 8.37
N SER A 333 19.79 -12.11 8.40
CA SER A 333 18.94 -11.25 9.21
C SER A 333 18.88 -11.63 10.70
N GLY A 334 19.76 -12.55 11.12
CA GLY A 334 20.04 -12.83 12.52
C GLY A 334 19.05 -13.78 13.22
N ARG A 335 18.21 -14.53 12.47
CA ARG A 335 17.36 -15.59 13.03
C ARG A 335 18.22 -16.71 13.59
N ASP A 336 17.72 -17.37 14.62
CA ASP A 336 18.43 -18.48 15.27
C ASP A 336 18.58 -19.66 14.32
N GLU A 337 19.74 -20.32 14.31
CA GLU A 337 20.04 -21.44 13.42
C GLU A 337 19.10 -22.62 13.61
N GLU A 338 18.63 -22.85 14.83
CA GLU A 338 17.62 -23.87 15.13
C GLU A 338 16.30 -23.57 14.41
N HIS A 339 15.83 -22.32 14.47
CA HIS A 339 14.65 -21.88 13.73
C HIS A 339 14.82 -22.06 12.22
N VAL A 340 15.99 -21.66 11.67
CA VAL A 340 16.27 -21.81 10.22
C VAL A 340 16.22 -23.28 9.79
N LYS A 341 16.83 -24.18 10.56
CA LYS A 341 16.78 -25.62 10.31
C LYS A 341 15.38 -26.20 10.42
N ASN A 342 14.57 -25.72 11.36
CA ASN A 342 13.19 -26.16 11.52
C ASN A 342 12.30 -25.64 10.37
N VAL A 343 12.54 -24.43 9.85
CA VAL A 343 11.92 -23.92 8.62
C VAL A 343 12.24 -24.85 7.44
N GLU A 344 13.51 -25.19 7.24
CA GLU A 344 13.93 -26.10 6.17
C GLU A 344 13.25 -27.48 6.32
N ALA A 345 13.30 -28.07 7.52
CA ALA A 345 12.68 -29.37 7.79
C ALA A 345 11.18 -29.36 7.50
N TYR A 346 10.46 -28.32 7.93
CA TYR A 346 9.03 -28.15 7.66
C TYR A 346 8.73 -28.05 6.16
N TYR A 347 9.40 -27.10 5.45
CA TYR A 347 9.14 -26.87 4.04
C TYR A 347 9.46 -28.06 3.15
N ARG A 348 10.53 -28.82 3.47
CA ARG A 348 10.85 -30.10 2.82
C ARG A 348 9.81 -31.17 3.13
N ALA A 349 9.40 -31.31 4.38
CA ALA A 349 8.38 -32.27 4.79
C ALA A 349 7.00 -31.99 4.16
N GLN A 350 6.72 -30.72 3.87
CA GLN A 350 5.46 -30.26 3.25
C GLN A 350 5.49 -30.31 1.72
N GLY A 351 6.66 -30.46 1.11
CA GLY A 351 6.79 -30.37 -0.36
C GLY A 351 6.70 -28.94 -0.88
N LEU A 352 7.01 -27.95 -0.03
CA LEU A 352 6.98 -26.52 -0.38
C LEU A 352 8.40 -25.92 -0.57
N PHE A 353 9.45 -26.70 -0.39
CA PHE A 353 10.83 -26.26 -0.61
C PHE A 353 11.22 -26.44 -2.10
N ARG A 354 11.61 -25.33 -2.75
CA ARG A 354 12.03 -25.36 -4.16
C ARG A 354 13.52 -25.70 -4.26
N THR A 355 13.85 -26.61 -5.15
CA THR A 355 15.21 -26.92 -5.57
C THR A 355 15.38 -26.73 -7.09
N ALA A 356 16.58 -26.90 -7.61
CA ALA A 356 16.85 -26.84 -9.05
C ALA A 356 16.11 -27.93 -9.83
N GLU A 357 15.84 -29.08 -9.20
CA GLU A 357 15.16 -30.24 -9.77
C GLU A 357 13.61 -30.16 -9.64
N THR A 358 13.09 -29.17 -8.93
CA THR A 358 11.64 -29.00 -8.77
C THR A 358 10.98 -28.73 -10.11
N PRO A 359 10.01 -29.55 -10.54
CA PRO A 359 9.29 -29.33 -11.80
C PRO A 359 8.56 -27.99 -11.80
N ASP A 360 8.52 -27.35 -12.98
CA ASP A 360 7.72 -26.13 -13.16
C ASP A 360 6.24 -26.45 -12.90
N PRO A 361 5.52 -25.69 -12.04
CA PRO A 361 4.09 -25.84 -11.83
C PRO A 361 3.26 -25.53 -13.09
N ILE A 362 1.99 -25.92 -13.08
CA ILE A 362 1.03 -25.52 -14.11
C ILE A 362 0.50 -24.13 -13.74
N TYR A 363 0.50 -23.20 -14.69
CA TYR A 363 0.00 -21.84 -14.52
C TYR A 363 -1.15 -21.54 -15.44
N THR A 364 -1.98 -20.55 -15.10
CA THR A 364 -3.08 -20.07 -15.97
C THR A 364 -2.53 -19.51 -17.28
N ASP A 365 -1.41 -18.80 -17.21
CA ASP A 365 -0.69 -18.25 -18.36
C ASP A 365 0.76 -17.98 -17.93
N THR A 366 1.65 -17.72 -18.88
CA THR A 366 3.07 -17.52 -18.58
C THR A 366 3.67 -16.34 -19.32
N LEU A 367 4.70 -15.75 -18.71
CA LEU A 367 5.62 -14.78 -19.31
C LEU A 367 7.05 -15.23 -19.08
N THR A 368 7.96 -14.80 -19.95
CA THR A 368 9.41 -15.10 -19.81
C THR A 368 10.21 -13.82 -19.96
N LEU A 369 11.22 -13.65 -19.10
CA LEU A 369 12.23 -12.60 -19.20
C LEU A 369 13.62 -13.21 -19.08
N ASP A 370 14.43 -12.99 -20.11
CA ASP A 370 15.87 -13.19 -20.02
C ASP A 370 16.50 -11.96 -19.34
N LEU A 371 17.05 -12.14 -18.15
CA LEU A 371 17.63 -11.08 -17.32
C LEU A 371 18.79 -10.36 -18.05
N SER A 372 19.49 -11.04 -18.95
CA SER A 372 20.56 -10.44 -19.76
C SER A 372 20.07 -9.35 -20.73
N THR A 373 18.78 -9.27 -20.98
CA THR A 373 18.15 -8.27 -21.86
C THR A 373 17.73 -7.01 -21.13
N VAL A 374 17.80 -6.97 -19.80
CA VAL A 374 17.45 -5.80 -18.99
C VAL A 374 18.51 -4.72 -19.19
N GLU A 375 18.04 -3.48 -19.33
CA GLU A 375 18.86 -2.29 -19.48
C GLU A 375 18.58 -1.26 -18.40
N PRO A 376 19.57 -0.41 -18.03
CA PRO A 376 19.36 0.68 -17.08
C PRO A 376 18.19 1.55 -17.47
N ALA A 377 17.33 1.91 -16.49
CA ALA A 377 16.08 2.56 -16.78
C ALA A 377 15.60 3.47 -15.63
N LEU A 378 14.65 4.34 -15.97
CA LEU A 378 13.77 5.04 -15.04
C LEU A 378 12.32 4.69 -15.37
N ALA A 379 11.38 5.16 -14.52
CA ALA A 379 9.95 5.15 -14.87
C ALA A 379 9.33 6.51 -14.53
N GLY A 380 8.56 7.05 -15.46
CA GLY A 380 7.91 8.35 -15.31
C GLY A 380 7.38 8.93 -16.63
N PRO A 381 6.93 10.20 -16.59
CA PRO A 381 7.01 11.17 -15.47
C PRO A 381 5.88 11.08 -14.43
N LYS A 382 4.92 10.16 -14.57
CA LYS A 382 3.72 10.14 -13.71
C LYS A 382 3.28 8.75 -13.24
N ARG A 383 3.81 7.65 -13.81
CA ARG A 383 3.37 6.28 -13.48
C ARG A 383 4.54 5.29 -13.40
N PRO A 384 4.50 4.31 -12.50
CA PRO A 384 5.58 3.34 -12.30
C PRO A 384 5.84 2.42 -13.50
N GLN A 385 4.81 2.13 -14.30
CA GLN A 385 4.91 1.27 -15.48
C GLN A 385 5.40 1.99 -16.74
N ASP A 386 5.51 3.30 -16.73
CA ASP A 386 6.00 4.08 -17.87
C ASP A 386 7.53 4.09 -17.89
N ARG A 387 8.10 2.90 -18.15
CA ARG A 387 9.55 2.68 -18.19
C ARG A 387 10.20 3.41 -19.38
N ILE A 388 11.37 3.98 -19.12
CA ILE A 388 12.20 4.70 -20.08
C ILE A 388 13.63 4.16 -19.93
N ASN A 389 14.28 3.69 -21.01
CA ASN A 389 15.70 3.36 -20.94
C ASN A 389 16.52 4.62 -20.62
N LEU A 390 17.56 4.48 -19.84
CA LEU A 390 18.43 5.59 -19.47
C LEU A 390 18.97 6.35 -20.71
N ALA A 391 19.29 5.62 -21.76
CA ALA A 391 19.77 6.17 -23.04
C ALA A 391 18.71 7.04 -23.76
N ASP A 392 17.42 6.79 -23.52
CA ASP A 392 16.31 7.48 -24.18
C ASP A 392 15.77 8.65 -23.34
N MET A 393 16.24 8.81 -22.10
CA MET A 393 15.64 9.70 -21.10
C MET A 393 15.55 11.16 -21.60
N LYS A 394 16.61 11.70 -22.17
CA LYS A 394 16.63 13.08 -22.69
C LYS A 394 15.61 13.25 -23.81
N SER A 395 15.57 12.33 -24.78
CA SER A 395 14.64 12.39 -25.89
C SER A 395 13.18 12.20 -25.49
N ASP A 396 12.92 11.36 -24.48
CA ASP A 396 11.59 11.16 -23.91
C ASP A 396 11.14 12.43 -23.16
N TRP A 397 12.04 13.06 -22.40
CA TRP A 397 11.77 14.33 -21.73
C TRP A 397 11.36 15.42 -22.71
N ASP A 398 12.11 15.62 -23.80
CA ASP A 398 11.81 16.65 -24.81
C ASP A 398 10.42 16.43 -25.43
N LYS A 399 10.04 15.17 -25.69
CA LYS A 399 8.70 14.82 -26.18
C LYS A 399 7.61 15.06 -25.13
N CYS A 400 7.85 14.62 -23.88
CA CYS A 400 6.87 14.75 -22.80
C CYS A 400 6.59 16.21 -22.44
N LEU A 401 7.60 17.08 -22.50
CA LEU A 401 7.47 18.48 -22.13
C LEU A 401 6.40 19.21 -22.97
N THR A 402 6.39 18.98 -24.28
CA THR A 402 5.49 19.67 -25.24
C THR A 402 4.24 18.88 -25.60
N ALA A 403 4.21 17.56 -25.36
CA ALA A 403 3.04 16.72 -25.63
C ALA A 403 1.80 17.23 -24.88
N PRO A 404 0.59 17.06 -25.44
CA PRO A 404 -0.66 17.43 -24.76
C PRO A 404 -0.75 16.86 -23.34
N ILE A 405 -1.36 17.62 -22.45
CA ILE A 405 -1.54 17.19 -21.05
C ILE A 405 -2.20 15.80 -20.99
N GLY A 406 -1.56 14.85 -20.32
CA GLY A 406 -2.00 13.47 -20.23
C GLY A 406 -1.04 12.65 -19.37
N HIS A 407 -1.00 11.32 -19.60
CA HIS A 407 -0.15 10.42 -18.81
C HIS A 407 1.33 10.78 -18.84
N LYS A 408 1.87 11.17 -20.00
CA LYS A 408 3.26 11.60 -20.16
C LYS A 408 3.39 13.09 -20.42
N GLY A 409 2.43 13.72 -21.12
CA GLY A 409 2.53 15.09 -21.57
C GLY A 409 2.32 16.15 -20.49
N HIS A 410 3.06 17.27 -20.62
CA HIS A 410 2.96 18.44 -19.75
C HIS A 410 2.34 19.66 -20.44
N GLY A 411 2.18 19.67 -21.76
CA GLY A 411 1.51 20.74 -22.53
C GLY A 411 2.25 22.07 -22.50
N VAL A 412 3.58 22.07 -22.38
CA VAL A 412 4.38 23.31 -22.40
C VAL A 412 4.40 23.84 -23.81
N ALA A 413 4.07 25.14 -23.99
CA ALA A 413 4.09 25.80 -25.27
C ALA A 413 5.52 25.90 -25.83
N ALA A 414 5.68 25.84 -27.15
CA ALA A 414 6.98 25.79 -27.79
C ALA A 414 7.90 27.00 -27.44
N ASP A 415 7.32 28.16 -27.21
CA ASP A 415 8.03 29.40 -26.79
C ASP A 415 8.41 29.41 -25.30
N GLN A 416 7.95 28.41 -24.52
CA GLN A 416 8.22 28.26 -23.08
C GLN A 416 9.15 27.07 -22.76
N VAL A 417 9.61 26.32 -23.75
CA VAL A 417 10.50 25.17 -23.58
C VAL A 417 11.82 25.57 -22.92
N ASP A 418 12.37 26.72 -23.27
CA ASP A 418 13.62 27.28 -22.76
C ASP A 418 13.39 28.25 -21.59
N ALA A 419 12.18 28.27 -20.99
CA ALA A 419 11.89 29.16 -19.88
C ALA A 419 12.87 28.97 -18.72
N ALA A 420 13.38 30.09 -18.23
CA ALA A 420 14.36 30.16 -17.14
C ALA A 420 13.95 31.24 -16.15
N VAL A 421 13.98 30.96 -14.87
CA VAL A 421 13.61 31.91 -13.81
C VAL A 421 14.71 31.93 -12.76
N SER A 422 15.22 33.10 -12.46
CA SER A 422 16.19 33.28 -11.39
C SER A 422 15.48 33.44 -10.05
N TYR A 423 16.05 32.84 -9.01
CA TYR A 423 15.62 33.02 -7.61
C TYR A 423 16.87 33.20 -6.74
N THR A 424 16.68 33.78 -5.56
CA THR A 424 17.73 33.90 -4.55
C THR A 424 17.40 32.94 -3.40
N ASP A 425 18.37 32.10 -3.03
CA ASP A 425 18.23 31.18 -1.92
C ASP A 425 18.33 31.91 -0.55
N GLU A 426 18.07 31.19 0.53
CA GLU A 426 18.16 31.72 1.90
C GLU A 426 19.58 32.22 2.28
N GLY A 427 20.60 31.71 1.61
CA GLY A 427 22.00 32.13 1.76
C GLY A 427 22.37 33.40 0.98
N GLY A 428 21.43 33.95 0.14
CA GLY A 428 21.65 35.15 -0.68
C GLY A 428 22.29 34.84 -2.05
N ALA A 429 22.48 33.57 -2.42
CA ALA A 429 23.02 33.20 -3.73
C ALA A 429 21.91 33.16 -4.79
N THR A 430 22.19 33.68 -6.00
CA THR A 430 21.22 33.66 -7.11
C THR A 430 21.44 32.43 -8.00
N HIS A 431 20.37 31.70 -8.24
CA HIS A 431 20.32 30.49 -9.08
C HIS A 431 19.27 30.64 -10.19
N THR A 432 19.41 29.88 -11.24
CA THR A 432 18.45 29.88 -12.35
C THR A 432 17.83 28.49 -12.51
N LEU A 433 16.50 28.38 -12.36
CA LEU A 433 15.73 27.17 -12.64
C LEU A 433 15.24 27.18 -14.09
N LYS A 434 15.24 25.99 -14.69
CA LYS A 434 14.75 25.74 -16.05
C LYS A 434 13.73 24.59 -16.02
N GLN A 435 13.10 24.34 -17.17
CA GLN A 435 12.28 23.14 -17.38
C GLN A 435 13.11 21.88 -17.06
N GLY A 436 12.53 20.95 -16.32
CA GLY A 436 13.20 19.72 -15.91
C GLY A 436 14.17 19.84 -14.74
N ALA A 437 14.24 21.01 -14.06
CA ALA A 437 15.05 21.13 -12.85
C ALA A 437 14.60 20.10 -11.80
N VAL A 438 15.54 19.28 -11.29
CA VAL A 438 15.31 18.35 -10.20
C VAL A 438 15.32 19.13 -8.90
N VAL A 439 14.16 19.31 -8.29
CA VAL A 439 14.02 20.04 -7.02
C VAL A 439 13.90 19.13 -5.80
N ILE A 440 13.61 17.84 -6.01
CA ILE A 440 13.59 16.80 -4.98
C ILE A 440 14.38 15.59 -5.49
N ALA A 441 15.36 15.12 -4.70
CA ALA A 441 16.09 13.89 -4.94
C ALA A 441 16.03 13.03 -3.68
N ALA A 442 15.28 11.92 -3.72
CA ALA A 442 15.00 11.14 -2.54
C ALA A 442 15.41 9.68 -2.69
N ILE A 443 16.36 9.23 -1.87
CA ILE A 443 16.56 7.82 -1.59
C ILE A 443 15.53 7.47 -0.51
N THR A 444 14.40 6.86 -0.93
CA THR A 444 13.24 6.65 -0.08
C THR A 444 12.88 5.19 0.07
N SER A 445 12.19 4.87 1.11
CA SER A 445 12.19 3.64 1.87
C SER A 445 11.53 2.38 1.28
N CYS A 446 10.60 2.47 0.33
CA CYS A 446 9.75 1.29 0.09
C CYS A 446 10.44 0.16 -0.68
N THR A 447 10.89 0.40 -1.91
CA THR A 447 11.29 -0.66 -2.84
C THR A 447 12.77 -1.02 -2.71
N ASN A 448 13.63 -0.02 -2.69
CA ASN A 448 15.05 -0.18 -2.90
C ASN A 448 15.88 -0.25 -1.62
N THR A 449 15.42 0.33 -0.50
CA THR A 449 16.26 0.46 0.71
C THR A 449 16.48 -0.85 1.45
N SER A 450 15.66 -1.88 1.19
CA SER A 450 15.90 -3.25 1.66
C SER A 450 16.96 -4.00 0.86
N ASN A 451 17.42 -3.42 -0.27
CA ASN A 451 18.42 -4.04 -1.14
C ASN A 451 19.81 -3.41 -0.94
N PRO A 452 20.70 -4.09 -0.23
CA PRO A 452 22.03 -3.57 0.03
C PRO A 452 22.85 -3.28 -1.23
N GLY A 453 22.62 -4.02 -2.32
CA GLY A 453 23.34 -3.83 -3.59
C GLY A 453 23.18 -2.41 -4.13
N VAL A 454 21.95 -1.96 -4.29
CA VAL A 454 21.67 -0.61 -4.81
C VAL A 454 21.96 0.50 -3.79
N MET A 455 21.81 0.21 -2.49
CA MET A 455 22.15 1.17 -1.44
C MET A 455 23.65 1.41 -1.34
N ILE A 456 24.47 0.36 -1.28
CA ILE A 456 25.94 0.47 -1.27
C ILE A 456 26.42 1.14 -2.57
N ALA A 457 25.80 0.81 -3.72
CA ALA A 457 26.13 1.50 -4.98
C ALA A 457 25.91 3.02 -4.89
N ALA A 458 24.81 3.47 -4.29
CA ALA A 458 24.55 4.91 -4.07
C ALA A 458 25.63 5.55 -3.19
N GLY A 459 26.02 4.89 -2.09
CA GLY A 459 27.09 5.37 -1.21
C GLY A 459 28.45 5.43 -1.91
N LEU A 460 28.76 4.47 -2.78
CA LEU A 460 30.00 4.46 -3.56
C LEU A 460 30.01 5.57 -4.65
N VAL A 461 28.88 5.83 -5.30
CA VAL A 461 28.72 7.00 -6.19
C VAL A 461 29.01 8.29 -5.42
N ALA A 462 28.43 8.43 -4.23
CA ALA A 462 28.66 9.59 -3.36
C ALA A 462 30.16 9.74 -2.98
N ARG A 463 30.83 8.66 -2.59
CA ARG A 463 32.28 8.62 -2.29
C ARG A 463 33.11 9.11 -3.47
N LYS A 464 32.86 8.57 -4.66
CA LYS A 464 33.59 8.93 -5.88
C LYS A 464 33.35 10.39 -6.30
N ALA A 465 32.12 10.92 -6.09
CA ALA A 465 31.79 12.31 -6.32
C ALA A 465 32.50 13.27 -5.34
N VAL A 466 32.43 12.97 -4.05
CA VAL A 466 33.11 13.75 -3.00
C VAL A 466 34.61 13.78 -3.21
N ALA A 467 35.23 12.65 -3.57
CA ALA A 467 36.67 12.58 -3.86
C ALA A 467 37.09 13.50 -5.00
N ARG A 468 36.17 13.85 -5.94
CA ARG A 468 36.41 14.81 -7.04
C ARG A 468 35.99 16.23 -6.70
N GLY A 469 35.49 16.48 -5.50
CA GLY A 469 34.96 17.80 -5.09
C GLY A 469 33.63 18.18 -5.75
N VAL A 470 32.91 17.20 -6.31
CA VAL A 470 31.58 17.40 -6.91
C VAL A 470 30.55 17.64 -5.81
N LYS A 471 29.60 18.53 -6.10
CA LYS A 471 28.45 18.85 -5.24
C LYS A 471 27.15 18.65 -5.99
N ILE A 472 26.04 18.43 -5.26
CA ILE A 472 24.71 18.45 -5.85
C ILE A 472 24.29 19.87 -6.22
N ALA A 473 23.35 19.97 -7.18
CA ALA A 473 22.81 21.26 -7.58
C ALA A 473 22.14 21.98 -6.39
N PRO A 474 22.35 23.32 -6.25
CA PRO A 474 21.92 24.06 -5.06
C PRO A 474 20.40 24.08 -4.84
N TRP A 475 19.61 23.95 -5.91
CA TRP A 475 18.14 23.91 -5.82
C TRP A 475 17.57 22.54 -5.47
N VAL A 476 18.38 21.50 -5.39
CA VAL A 476 17.90 20.15 -5.05
C VAL A 476 17.70 20.02 -3.55
N LYS A 477 16.53 19.56 -3.14
CA LYS A 477 16.24 19.06 -1.78
C LYS A 477 16.57 17.56 -1.72
N PRO A 478 17.71 17.16 -1.15
CA PRO A 478 18.09 15.77 -1.04
C PRO A 478 17.51 15.17 0.23
N SER A 479 17.28 13.85 0.22
CA SER A 479 16.91 13.09 1.42
C SER A 479 17.34 11.63 1.31
N LEU A 480 17.75 11.07 2.46
CA LEU A 480 17.96 9.65 2.66
C LEU A 480 16.98 9.18 3.75
N GLY A 481 15.93 8.44 3.33
CA GLY A 481 14.95 7.85 4.22
C GLY A 481 15.04 6.32 4.20
N PRO A 482 15.95 5.70 4.98
CA PRO A 482 16.13 4.26 4.99
C PRO A 482 14.91 3.52 5.51
N GLY A 483 14.71 2.30 5.03
CA GLY A 483 13.61 1.44 5.49
C GLY A 483 13.89 0.75 6.83
N SER A 484 15.13 0.73 7.31
CA SER A 484 15.48 0.30 8.67
C SER A 484 16.78 0.93 9.14
N ARG A 485 17.04 0.84 10.44
CA ARG A 485 18.32 1.28 11.01
C ARG A 485 19.51 0.41 10.62
N VAL A 486 19.28 -0.80 10.15
CA VAL A 486 20.33 -1.67 9.62
C VAL A 486 21.05 -1.02 8.45
N VAL A 487 20.32 -0.25 7.63
CA VAL A 487 20.88 0.49 6.48
C VAL A 487 21.92 1.50 6.92
N THR A 488 21.64 2.30 7.94
CA THR A 488 22.61 3.28 8.47
C THR A 488 23.80 2.59 9.12
N ASP A 489 23.57 1.46 9.80
CA ASP A 489 24.66 0.71 10.43
C ASP A 489 25.66 0.16 9.39
N TYR A 490 25.17 -0.41 8.29
CA TYR A 490 26.13 -0.89 7.28
C TYR A 490 26.76 0.26 6.47
N TYR A 491 26.11 1.41 6.33
CA TYR A 491 26.74 2.61 5.77
C TYR A 491 27.88 3.11 6.67
N ASP A 492 27.67 3.12 8.00
CA ASP A 492 28.71 3.46 8.96
C ASP A 492 29.87 2.45 8.91
N ALA A 493 29.55 1.15 8.91
CA ALA A 493 30.55 0.09 8.82
C ALA A 493 31.36 0.15 7.51
N ALA A 494 30.74 0.54 6.40
CA ALA A 494 31.37 0.74 5.10
C ALA A 494 32.10 2.10 4.99
N GLY A 495 31.96 2.99 5.98
CA GLY A 495 32.50 4.36 5.97
C GLY A 495 31.87 5.25 4.89
N LEU A 496 30.61 4.98 4.47
CA LEU A 496 29.92 5.70 3.39
C LEU A 496 29.07 6.87 3.89
N THR A 497 28.68 6.88 5.17
CA THR A 497 27.82 7.91 5.79
C THR A 497 28.38 9.31 5.58
N ALA A 498 29.68 9.52 5.90
CA ALA A 498 30.30 10.84 5.77
C ALA A 498 30.35 11.37 4.32
N ASP A 499 30.40 10.50 3.32
CA ASP A 499 30.39 10.87 1.91
C ASP A 499 28.97 11.24 1.45
N LEU A 500 27.96 10.50 1.90
CA LEU A 500 26.55 10.79 1.66
C LEU A 500 26.16 12.13 2.33
N ASP A 501 26.56 12.36 3.57
CA ASP A 501 26.31 13.60 4.32
C ASP A 501 26.92 14.82 3.62
N LYS A 502 28.16 14.69 3.12
CA LYS A 502 28.83 15.77 2.36
C LYS A 502 28.11 16.14 1.08
N LEU A 503 27.43 15.16 0.43
CA LEU A 503 26.57 15.43 -0.73
C LEU A 503 25.19 15.93 -0.33
N GLY A 504 24.85 15.98 0.97
CA GLY A 504 23.57 16.42 1.48
C GLY A 504 22.54 15.29 1.58
N PHE A 505 22.93 14.03 1.48
CA PHE A 505 22.09 12.86 1.70
C PHE A 505 22.22 12.31 3.13
N ALA A 506 22.23 13.19 4.14
CA ALA A 506 22.10 12.74 5.52
C ALA A 506 20.74 12.08 5.76
N THR A 507 20.69 11.14 6.69
CA THR A 507 19.45 10.45 7.06
C THR A 507 18.42 11.46 7.60
N VAL A 508 17.21 11.47 7.01
CA VAL A 508 16.13 12.38 7.41
C VAL A 508 15.10 11.73 8.34
N GLY A 509 15.10 10.40 8.43
CA GLY A 509 14.20 9.61 9.25
C GLY A 509 14.10 8.19 8.71
N TYR A 510 13.36 7.33 9.41
CA TYR A 510 13.13 5.93 9.04
C TYR A 510 11.63 5.71 8.87
N GLY A 511 11.21 5.39 7.66
CA GLY A 511 9.80 5.22 7.34
C GLY A 511 9.44 5.64 5.92
N CYS A 512 8.15 5.67 5.61
CA CYS A 512 7.64 6.09 4.32
C CYS A 512 7.60 7.62 4.24
N THR A 513 8.57 8.21 3.55
CA THR A 513 8.70 9.67 3.42
C THR A 513 8.16 10.20 2.08
N THR A 514 9.03 10.48 1.14
CA THR A 514 8.69 11.13 -0.14
C THR A 514 7.66 10.36 -0.98
N CYS A 515 7.70 9.03 -0.96
CA CYS A 515 6.78 8.19 -1.74
C CYS A 515 5.32 8.30 -1.30
N ILE A 516 5.04 8.59 -0.03
CA ILE A 516 3.67 8.81 0.49
C ILE A 516 3.22 10.27 0.39
N GLY A 517 4.12 11.19 0.05
CA GLY A 517 3.84 12.62 0.02
C GLY A 517 4.34 13.38 1.25
N ASN A 518 5.17 12.74 2.07
CA ASN A 518 5.80 13.34 3.24
C ASN A 518 7.15 13.99 2.89
N SER A 519 7.27 14.57 1.70
CA SER A 519 8.49 15.25 1.24
C SER A 519 8.82 16.50 2.05
N GLY A 520 7.86 17.02 2.80
CA GLY A 520 7.97 18.30 3.49
C GLY A 520 8.10 19.50 2.51
N PRO A 521 8.26 20.72 3.01
CA PRO A 521 8.32 21.92 2.19
C PRO A 521 9.61 21.96 1.34
N ILE A 522 9.53 22.50 0.13
CA ILE A 522 10.70 22.96 -0.65
C ILE A 522 10.97 24.43 -0.34
N ASP A 523 12.15 24.92 -0.70
CA ASP A 523 12.50 26.33 -0.54
C ASP A 523 11.46 27.25 -1.20
N SER A 524 11.02 28.28 -0.47
CA SER A 524 9.95 29.18 -0.92
C SER A 524 10.32 29.97 -2.19
N GLY A 525 11.60 30.28 -2.38
CA GLY A 525 12.12 30.92 -3.59
C GLY A 525 12.03 29.99 -4.80
N ILE A 526 12.32 28.69 -4.60
CA ILE A 526 12.18 27.66 -5.62
C ILE A 526 10.69 27.51 -6.01
N GLU A 527 9.81 27.41 -5.02
CA GLU A 527 8.37 27.28 -5.27
C GLU A 527 7.80 28.49 -6.02
N ALA A 528 8.21 29.69 -5.60
CA ALA A 528 7.84 30.94 -6.29
C ALA A 528 8.34 30.96 -7.74
N ALA A 529 9.59 30.57 -7.99
CA ALA A 529 10.18 30.52 -9.33
C ALA A 529 9.46 29.52 -10.25
N ILE A 530 9.12 28.32 -9.72
CA ILE A 530 8.33 27.32 -10.46
C ILE A 530 6.98 27.92 -10.88
N LYS A 531 6.29 28.56 -9.96
CA LYS A 531 4.97 29.17 -10.19
C LYS A 531 5.05 30.33 -11.18
N GLN A 532 6.02 31.25 -11.00
CA GLN A 532 6.22 32.40 -11.85
C GLN A 532 6.54 31.99 -13.31
N GLY A 533 7.46 31.04 -13.50
CA GLY A 533 7.89 30.57 -14.81
C GLY A 533 6.97 29.50 -15.40
N LYS A 534 5.96 29.05 -14.68
CA LYS A 534 5.13 27.88 -15.03
C LYS A 534 6.00 26.67 -15.38
N LEU A 535 7.11 26.50 -14.64
CA LEU A 535 8.10 25.47 -14.91
C LEU A 535 7.55 24.08 -14.58
N VAL A 536 7.93 23.11 -15.39
CA VAL A 536 7.77 21.70 -15.07
C VAL A 536 9.00 21.26 -14.29
N ALA A 537 8.95 21.39 -12.97
CA ALA A 537 9.97 20.89 -12.08
C ALA A 537 9.85 19.38 -11.93
N ALA A 538 10.98 18.73 -11.64
CA ALA A 538 11.09 17.28 -11.54
C ALA A 538 11.47 16.82 -10.12
N SER A 539 11.07 15.59 -9.80
CA SER A 539 11.64 14.79 -8.70
C SER A 539 12.23 13.48 -9.23
N VAL A 540 13.29 13.01 -8.61
CA VAL A 540 13.84 11.67 -8.84
C VAL A 540 13.89 10.94 -7.50
N LEU A 541 13.22 9.80 -7.41
CA LEU A 541 13.08 9.06 -6.15
C LEU A 541 13.24 7.56 -6.35
N SER A 542 13.79 6.87 -5.36
CA SER A 542 13.98 5.42 -5.39
C SER A 542 12.78 4.63 -4.82
N GLY A 543 11.60 5.24 -4.79
CA GLY A 543 10.36 4.61 -4.32
C GLY A 543 9.65 3.77 -5.38
N ASN A 544 8.36 3.52 -5.17
CA ASN A 544 7.50 2.72 -6.05
C ASN A 544 6.37 3.53 -6.70
N ARG A 545 6.07 4.73 -6.24
CA ARG A 545 4.99 5.60 -6.75
C ARG A 545 5.49 7.00 -7.04
N ASN A 546 5.10 7.50 -8.20
CA ASN A 546 5.49 8.80 -8.73
C ASN A 546 4.29 9.58 -9.29
N PHE A 547 3.11 9.42 -8.69
CA PHE A 547 1.90 10.10 -9.16
C PHE A 547 2.01 11.62 -8.98
N GLU A 548 1.54 12.37 -9.98
CA GLU A 548 1.47 13.82 -9.94
C GLU A 548 0.65 14.30 -8.73
N GLY A 549 1.15 15.31 -8.02
CA GLY A 549 0.51 15.84 -6.82
C GLY A 549 0.69 14.99 -5.55
N ARG A 550 1.29 13.79 -5.66
CA ARG A 550 1.55 12.92 -4.50
C ARG A 550 2.92 13.22 -3.86
N VAL A 551 3.98 13.33 -4.66
CA VAL A 551 5.33 13.58 -4.15
C VAL A 551 5.43 14.99 -3.53
N HIS A 552 4.99 15.99 -4.27
CA HIS A 552 4.88 17.38 -3.82
C HIS A 552 3.95 18.15 -4.76
N SER A 553 3.17 19.10 -4.23
CA SER A 553 2.17 19.86 -5.01
C SER A 553 2.78 20.70 -6.13
N ALA A 554 4.00 21.23 -5.94
CA ALA A 554 4.70 22.05 -6.92
C ALA A 554 5.44 21.24 -8.01
N VAL A 555 5.55 19.89 -7.86
CA VAL A 555 6.35 19.05 -8.75
C VAL A 555 5.45 18.22 -9.66
N LYS A 556 5.59 18.44 -10.99
CA LYS A 556 4.71 17.82 -11.99
C LYS A 556 5.31 16.57 -12.65
N ALA A 557 6.64 16.48 -12.74
CA ALA A 557 7.34 15.37 -13.37
C ALA A 557 8.08 14.56 -12.29
N ASN A 558 7.69 13.31 -12.09
CA ASN A 558 8.22 12.47 -11.02
C ASN A 558 8.78 11.18 -11.63
N PHE A 559 10.05 10.87 -11.35
CA PHE A 559 10.72 9.71 -11.92
C PHE A 559 11.16 8.75 -10.84
N LEU A 560 10.85 7.46 -11.01
CA LEU A 560 11.39 6.37 -10.22
C LEU A 560 12.74 5.95 -10.80
N ALA A 561 13.74 5.80 -9.96
CA ALA A 561 15.09 5.42 -10.36
C ALA A 561 15.79 4.62 -9.25
N SER A 562 16.87 3.90 -9.60
CA SER A 562 17.72 3.27 -8.61
C SER A 562 18.38 4.31 -7.69
N PRO A 563 18.70 3.97 -6.42
CA PRO A 563 19.39 4.87 -5.50
C PRO A 563 20.65 5.55 -6.07
N PRO A 564 21.55 4.85 -6.78
CA PRO A 564 22.72 5.50 -7.39
C PRO A 564 22.32 6.51 -8.49
N LEU A 565 21.25 6.25 -9.26
CA LEU A 565 20.74 7.23 -10.23
C LEU A 565 20.09 8.43 -9.55
N VAL A 566 19.45 8.27 -8.40
CA VAL A 566 18.95 9.41 -7.58
C VAL A 566 20.10 10.35 -7.22
N VAL A 567 21.24 9.82 -6.78
CA VAL A 567 22.43 10.62 -6.48
C VAL A 567 22.96 11.31 -7.75
N ALA A 568 23.02 10.59 -8.87
CA ALA A 568 23.49 11.14 -10.15
C ALA A 568 22.61 12.31 -10.63
N TYR A 569 21.30 12.19 -10.58
CA TYR A 569 20.37 13.24 -10.96
C TYR A 569 20.38 14.43 -9.98
N ALA A 570 20.66 14.20 -8.69
CA ALA A 570 20.88 15.28 -7.73
C ALA A 570 22.13 16.10 -8.07
N ILE A 571 23.20 15.44 -8.51
CA ILE A 571 24.41 16.08 -8.99
C ILE A 571 24.13 16.89 -10.26
N ALA A 572 23.49 16.28 -11.27
CA ALA A 572 23.14 16.93 -12.53
C ALA A 572 22.14 18.10 -12.35
N GLY A 573 21.24 18.01 -11.37
CA GLY A 573 20.22 19.01 -11.06
C GLY A 573 19.12 19.15 -12.09
N THR A 574 19.06 18.27 -13.09
CA THR A 574 18.07 18.29 -14.18
C THR A 574 17.81 16.89 -14.74
N VAL A 575 16.58 16.66 -15.20
CA VAL A 575 16.24 15.44 -15.97
C VAL A 575 16.44 15.66 -17.48
N ASN A 576 16.65 16.90 -17.91
CA ASN A 576 16.97 17.23 -19.30
C ASN A 576 18.47 17.08 -19.58
N ILE A 577 18.96 15.84 -19.49
CA ILE A 577 20.38 15.48 -19.67
C ILE A 577 20.50 14.05 -20.19
N ASP A 578 21.49 13.79 -21.03
CA ASP A 578 21.93 12.45 -21.39
C ASP A 578 23.03 11.98 -20.43
N LEU A 579 22.65 11.25 -19.37
CA LEU A 579 23.61 10.79 -18.36
C LEU A 579 24.71 9.87 -18.91
N GLN A 580 24.54 9.31 -20.09
CA GLN A 580 25.57 8.43 -20.70
C GLN A 580 26.67 9.25 -21.39
N ASN A 581 26.30 10.38 -21.99
CA ASN A 581 27.20 11.14 -22.87
C ASN A 581 27.51 12.56 -22.37
N ASP A 582 26.61 13.18 -21.62
CA ASP A 582 26.82 14.53 -21.10
C ASP A 582 27.60 14.51 -19.76
N ALA A 583 28.38 15.55 -19.52
CA ALA A 583 29.00 15.73 -18.21
C ALA A 583 27.91 16.12 -17.19
N ILE A 584 27.87 15.40 -16.06
CA ILE A 584 26.90 15.64 -14.99
C ILE A 584 27.34 16.71 -13.99
N ALA A 585 28.65 16.99 -13.95
CA ALA A 585 29.26 18.00 -13.09
C ALA A 585 30.62 18.41 -13.62
N THR A 586 31.25 19.32 -12.89
CA THR A 586 32.65 19.73 -13.05
C THR A 586 33.38 19.45 -11.74
N ASP A 587 34.60 18.86 -11.80
CA ASP A 587 35.41 18.60 -10.63
C ASP A 587 36.05 19.87 -10.05
N ALA A 588 36.73 19.75 -8.93
CA ALA A 588 37.41 20.88 -8.28
C ALA A 588 38.54 21.50 -9.14
N ALA A 589 39.06 20.77 -10.13
CA ALA A 589 40.08 21.24 -11.08
C ALA A 589 39.49 21.82 -12.37
N GLY A 590 38.15 21.84 -12.52
CA GLY A 590 37.46 22.35 -13.70
C GLY A 590 37.25 21.32 -14.82
N ASN A 591 37.55 20.04 -14.59
CA ASN A 591 37.34 18.99 -15.60
C ASN A 591 35.89 18.46 -15.57
N PRO A 592 35.35 18.08 -16.74
CA PRO A 592 34.02 17.47 -16.79
C PRO A 592 34.03 16.07 -16.10
N VAL A 593 32.97 15.81 -15.33
CA VAL A 593 32.75 14.53 -14.66
C VAL A 593 31.52 13.88 -15.27
N TYR A 594 31.64 12.62 -15.67
CA TYR A 594 30.60 11.82 -16.30
C TYR A 594 30.08 10.75 -15.34
N LEU A 595 28.87 10.26 -15.59
CA LEU A 595 28.29 9.20 -14.77
C LEU A 595 29.20 7.97 -14.66
N ARG A 596 29.81 7.54 -15.78
CA ARG A 596 30.77 6.41 -15.81
C ARG A 596 31.99 6.56 -14.89
N ASP A 597 32.38 7.80 -14.57
CA ASP A 597 33.51 8.08 -13.68
C ASP A 597 33.17 7.85 -12.20
N LEU A 598 31.85 7.86 -11.90
CA LEU A 598 31.30 7.72 -10.56
C LEU A 598 30.66 6.35 -10.30
N TRP A 599 30.26 5.63 -11.38
CA TRP A 599 29.57 4.35 -11.24
C TRP A 599 30.50 3.28 -10.63
N PRO A 600 30.06 2.57 -9.57
CA PRO A 600 30.87 1.50 -8.98
C PRO A 600 30.80 0.23 -9.85
N THR A 601 31.85 -0.62 -9.74
CA THR A 601 31.81 -1.96 -10.32
C THR A 601 31.07 -2.94 -9.41
N ASP A 602 30.62 -4.07 -9.97
CA ASP A 602 29.92 -5.10 -9.19
C ASP A 602 30.84 -5.69 -8.11
N GLU A 603 32.18 -5.77 -8.38
CA GLU A 603 33.19 -6.23 -7.43
C GLU A 603 33.34 -5.26 -6.25
N GLU A 604 33.33 -3.94 -6.51
CA GLU A 604 33.36 -2.91 -5.46
C GLU A 604 32.14 -3.04 -4.54
N ILE A 605 30.95 -3.22 -5.12
CA ILE A 605 29.70 -3.40 -4.40
C ILE A 605 29.73 -4.67 -3.55
N ALA A 606 30.08 -5.81 -4.16
CA ALA A 606 30.11 -7.11 -3.48
C ALA A 606 31.13 -7.14 -2.34
N ALA A 607 32.33 -6.58 -2.55
CA ALA A 607 33.36 -6.49 -1.52
C ALA A 607 32.89 -5.63 -0.34
N THR A 608 32.20 -4.51 -0.60
CA THR A 608 31.69 -3.61 0.44
C THR A 608 30.56 -4.29 1.23
N ILE A 609 29.61 -4.95 0.55
CA ILE A 609 28.54 -5.72 1.20
C ILE A 609 29.13 -6.77 2.15
N LYS A 610 30.08 -7.57 1.65
CA LYS A 610 30.71 -8.63 2.44
C LYS A 610 31.44 -8.12 3.68
N ALA A 611 32.01 -6.93 3.60
CA ALA A 611 32.74 -6.32 4.71
C ALA A 611 31.83 -5.65 5.74
N ALA A 612 30.68 -5.10 5.31
CA ALA A 612 29.87 -4.22 6.13
C ALA A 612 28.59 -4.86 6.70
N ILE A 613 28.06 -5.92 6.08
CA ILE A 613 26.76 -6.50 6.46
C ILE A 613 26.97 -7.84 7.16
N THR A 614 26.56 -7.92 8.41
CA THR A 614 26.68 -9.13 9.24
C THR A 614 25.39 -9.41 10.01
N PRO A 615 25.14 -10.67 10.41
CA PRO A 615 23.99 -11.01 11.24
C PRO A 615 23.92 -10.24 12.56
N GLU A 616 25.08 -9.85 13.11
CA GLU A 616 25.17 -9.09 14.37
C GLU A 616 24.54 -7.72 14.26
N LEU A 617 24.61 -7.07 13.09
CA LEU A 617 23.94 -5.76 12.88
C LEU A 617 22.42 -5.90 13.06
N PHE A 618 21.85 -6.93 12.46
CA PHE A 618 20.40 -7.20 12.58
C PHE A 618 20.02 -7.53 14.02
N ARG A 619 20.71 -8.48 14.66
CA ARG A 619 20.44 -8.84 16.06
C ARG A 619 20.51 -7.63 16.99
N LYS A 620 21.54 -6.81 16.83
CA LYS A 620 21.71 -5.58 17.62
C LYS A 620 20.54 -4.62 17.43
N ARG A 621 20.09 -4.42 16.18
CA ARG A 621 19.04 -3.45 15.88
C ARG A 621 17.65 -3.90 16.28
N TYR A 622 17.40 -5.19 16.26
CA TYR A 622 16.08 -5.74 16.61
C TYR A 622 16.00 -6.26 18.04
N ALA A 623 17.09 -6.25 18.82
CA ALA A 623 17.08 -6.63 20.25
C ALA A 623 16.10 -5.78 21.09
N ASP A 624 15.91 -4.53 20.73
CA ASP A 624 15.02 -3.57 21.40
C ASP A 624 14.00 -2.93 20.42
N ALA A 625 13.55 -3.68 19.41
CA ALA A 625 12.73 -3.15 18.32
C ALA A 625 11.44 -2.44 18.76
N THR A 626 10.86 -2.84 19.89
CA THR A 626 9.64 -2.27 20.45
C THR A 626 9.90 -1.17 21.50
N SER A 627 11.15 -0.84 21.77
CA SER A 627 11.55 0.12 22.79
C SER A 627 12.17 1.37 22.17
N GLU A 628 11.69 2.53 22.56
CA GLU A 628 12.24 3.85 22.23
C GLU A 628 12.00 4.77 23.44
N PRO A 629 13.00 5.56 23.89
CA PRO A 629 12.86 6.34 25.14
C PRO A 629 11.64 7.26 25.19
N ARG A 630 11.33 7.98 24.09
CA ARG A 630 10.15 8.85 24.02
C ARG A 630 8.85 8.05 24.03
N TRP A 631 8.82 6.91 23.30
CA TRP A 631 7.68 5.99 23.29
C TRP A 631 7.43 5.40 24.68
N ASN A 632 8.49 5.02 25.37
CA ASN A 632 8.37 4.43 26.70
C ASN A 632 7.92 5.46 27.75
N ALA A 633 8.21 6.74 27.54
CA ALA A 633 7.80 7.84 28.40
C ALA A 633 6.34 8.27 28.22
N ILE A 634 5.65 7.80 27.18
CA ILE A 634 4.24 8.09 26.95
C ILE A 634 3.42 7.45 28.06
N PRO A 635 2.63 8.23 28.83
CA PRO A 635 1.77 7.69 29.86
C PRO A 635 0.66 6.84 29.24
N ALA A 636 0.39 5.69 29.80
CA ALA A 636 -0.66 4.81 29.34
C ALA A 636 -1.47 4.31 30.52
N ILE A 637 -2.77 4.15 30.31
CA ILE A 637 -3.73 3.71 31.31
C ILE A 637 -4.23 2.32 30.93
N GLU A 638 -4.11 1.37 31.86
CA GLU A 638 -4.77 0.08 31.75
C GLU A 638 -6.28 0.25 32.01
N ASN A 639 -7.07 0.17 30.97
CA ASN A 639 -8.52 0.22 31.02
C ASN A 639 -9.11 -0.47 29.78
N ASP A 640 -10.08 -1.34 29.97
CA ASP A 640 -10.72 -2.14 28.91
C ASP A 640 -11.37 -1.24 27.83
N LEU A 641 -11.87 -0.06 28.22
CA LEU A 641 -12.44 0.93 27.32
C LEU A 641 -11.50 2.13 27.19
N TYR A 642 -11.39 2.66 25.96
CA TYR A 642 -10.64 3.89 25.73
C TYR A 642 -11.38 5.10 26.29
N ALA A 643 -10.65 6.01 26.93
CA ALA A 643 -11.22 7.25 27.46
C ALA A 643 -11.27 8.32 26.35
N TRP A 644 -12.32 8.33 25.55
CA TRP A 644 -12.52 9.27 24.45
C TRP A 644 -12.51 10.71 24.93
N LYS A 645 -11.77 11.56 24.20
CA LYS A 645 -11.72 13.01 24.49
C LYS A 645 -12.44 13.76 23.39
N GLU A 646 -13.56 14.41 23.69
CA GLU A 646 -14.35 15.15 22.69
C GLU A 646 -13.56 16.28 22.02
N SER A 647 -12.61 16.88 22.74
CA SER A 647 -11.72 17.92 22.23
C SER A 647 -10.61 17.40 21.31
N SER A 648 -10.38 16.10 21.24
CA SER A 648 -9.34 15.53 20.39
C SER A 648 -9.64 15.80 18.91
N THR A 649 -8.62 16.27 18.19
CA THR A 649 -8.69 16.45 16.74
C THR A 649 -8.02 15.31 15.96
N TYR A 650 -7.55 14.26 16.67
CA TYR A 650 -6.89 13.08 16.07
C TYR A 650 -7.69 11.79 16.29
N ILE A 651 -8.31 11.59 17.46
CA ILE A 651 -8.95 10.34 17.86
C ILE A 651 -10.37 10.66 18.35
N GLN A 652 -11.36 10.08 17.69
CA GLN A 652 -12.76 10.26 18.02
C GLN A 652 -13.51 8.93 17.99
N LEU A 653 -14.56 8.79 18.82
CA LEU A 653 -15.47 7.64 18.74
C LEU A 653 -16.29 7.75 17.44
N PRO A 654 -16.12 6.79 16.50
CA PRO A 654 -16.86 6.83 15.24
C PRO A 654 -18.31 6.37 15.43
N PRO A 655 -19.28 6.93 14.67
CA PRO A 655 -20.71 6.64 14.85
C PRO A 655 -21.20 5.34 14.20
N PHE A 656 -20.29 4.42 13.81
CA PHE A 656 -20.65 3.24 13.01
C PHE A 656 -21.52 2.23 13.75
N PHE A 657 -21.53 2.25 15.08
CA PHE A 657 -22.24 1.29 15.93
C PHE A 657 -23.39 1.95 16.72
N GLU A 658 -23.67 3.24 16.50
CA GLU A 658 -24.75 3.96 17.19
C GLU A 658 -26.11 3.33 16.88
N GLY A 659 -26.90 3.06 17.91
CA GLY A 659 -28.25 2.51 17.77
C GLY A 659 -28.31 1.04 17.31
N MET A 660 -27.18 0.36 17.26
CA MET A 660 -27.09 -1.04 16.83
C MET A 660 -27.77 -1.98 17.85
N GLY A 661 -28.67 -2.85 17.37
CA GLY A 661 -29.27 -3.93 18.16
C GLY A 661 -28.63 -5.29 17.88
N LEU A 662 -28.96 -6.31 18.68
CA LEU A 662 -28.54 -7.70 18.47
C LEU A 662 -29.10 -8.33 17.20
N THR A 663 -30.23 -7.83 16.71
CA THR A 663 -30.86 -8.23 15.43
C THR A 663 -30.69 -7.09 14.42
N PRO A 664 -30.28 -7.36 13.19
CA PRO A 664 -30.20 -6.31 12.18
C PRO A 664 -31.59 -5.82 11.78
N ASP A 665 -31.68 -4.53 11.41
CA ASP A 665 -32.88 -4.00 10.77
C ASP A 665 -33.04 -4.63 9.38
N PRO A 666 -34.29 -4.80 8.89
CA PRO A 666 -34.54 -5.26 7.53
C PRO A 666 -33.93 -4.32 6.48
N ILE A 667 -33.44 -4.86 5.39
CA ILE A 667 -32.99 -4.09 4.22
C ILE A 667 -34.18 -3.31 3.66
N LYS A 668 -34.04 -1.98 3.59
CA LYS A 668 -35.09 -1.08 3.07
C LYS A 668 -34.79 -0.71 1.62
N PRO A 669 -35.81 -0.54 0.78
CA PRO A 669 -35.67 0.08 -0.54
C PRO A 669 -34.96 1.44 -0.43
N ILE A 670 -34.12 1.74 -1.41
CA ILE A 670 -33.59 3.10 -1.56
C ILE A 670 -34.63 3.88 -2.36
N THR A 671 -35.10 4.99 -1.79
CA THR A 671 -36.17 5.79 -2.40
C THR A 671 -35.82 7.27 -2.40
N GLY A 672 -35.96 7.93 -3.54
CA GLY A 672 -35.80 9.38 -3.63
C GLY A 672 -34.33 9.86 -3.53
N ALA A 673 -33.37 9.02 -3.82
CA ALA A 673 -31.96 9.37 -3.71
C ALA A 673 -31.51 10.40 -4.75
N LYS A 674 -30.67 11.35 -4.32
CA LYS A 674 -30.06 12.36 -5.20
C LYS A 674 -28.61 12.02 -5.51
N VAL A 675 -28.14 12.45 -6.70
CA VAL A 675 -26.75 12.27 -7.10
C VAL A 675 -25.88 13.31 -6.38
N LEU A 676 -24.98 12.82 -5.54
CA LEU A 676 -23.98 13.68 -4.88
C LEU A 676 -22.84 14.00 -5.84
N LEU A 677 -22.36 12.99 -6.57
CA LEU A 677 -21.28 13.12 -7.54
C LEU A 677 -21.56 12.28 -8.80
N LYS A 678 -21.20 12.84 -9.95
CA LYS A 678 -21.09 12.12 -11.23
C LYS A 678 -19.65 12.21 -11.71
N LEU A 679 -18.95 11.08 -11.69
CA LEU A 679 -17.52 10.99 -11.87
C LEU A 679 -17.18 10.19 -13.14
N GLY A 680 -15.98 10.41 -13.68
CA GLY A 680 -15.45 9.68 -14.82
C GLY A 680 -14.75 8.37 -14.42
N ASP A 681 -13.91 7.87 -15.32
CA ASP A 681 -13.13 6.64 -15.14
C ASP A 681 -11.91 6.86 -14.23
N SER A 682 -11.42 5.77 -13.66
CA SER A 682 -10.18 5.71 -12.87
C SER A 682 -10.14 6.66 -11.67
N ILE A 683 -11.28 6.83 -11.01
CA ILE A 683 -11.34 7.57 -9.75
C ILE A 683 -10.64 6.74 -8.68
N THR A 684 -9.54 7.26 -8.17
CA THR A 684 -8.71 6.57 -7.19
C THR A 684 -9.22 6.75 -5.76
N THR A 685 -8.79 5.89 -4.86
CA THR A 685 -9.03 6.08 -3.42
C THR A 685 -8.41 7.38 -2.88
N ASP A 686 -7.36 7.93 -3.54
CA ASP A 686 -6.81 9.26 -3.23
C ASP A 686 -7.79 10.40 -3.61
N HIS A 687 -8.57 10.23 -4.68
CA HIS A 687 -9.63 11.17 -5.03
C HIS A 687 -10.77 11.13 -4.01
N ILE A 688 -11.14 9.92 -3.55
CA ILE A 688 -12.26 9.73 -2.62
C ILE A 688 -11.87 10.13 -1.20
N SER A 689 -10.72 9.67 -0.71
CA SER A 689 -10.22 9.95 0.65
C SER A 689 -8.74 10.35 0.59
N PRO A 690 -8.44 11.65 0.51
CA PRO A 690 -7.07 12.14 0.43
C PRO A 690 -6.26 11.80 1.69
N ALA A 691 -4.94 11.68 1.55
CA ALA A 691 -4.01 11.47 2.66
C ALA A 691 -3.11 12.69 2.92
N GLY A 692 -3.01 13.59 1.94
CA GLY A 692 -2.09 14.73 1.95
C GLY A 692 -2.57 15.93 2.80
N ASP A 693 -2.09 17.10 2.43
CA ASP A 693 -2.36 18.38 3.11
C ASP A 693 -3.87 18.69 3.22
N ILE A 694 -4.24 19.33 4.32
CA ILE A 694 -5.60 19.80 4.57
C ILE A 694 -5.68 21.27 4.18
N GLU A 695 -6.44 21.59 3.15
CA GLU A 695 -6.66 22.95 2.68
C GLU A 695 -7.38 23.80 3.74
N ALA A 696 -6.86 25.00 4.06
CA ALA A 696 -7.40 25.86 5.11
C ALA A 696 -8.85 26.30 4.85
N GLY A 697 -9.18 26.60 3.57
CA GLY A 697 -10.53 27.03 3.17
C GLY A 697 -11.54 25.91 3.01
N GLY A 698 -11.08 24.64 2.95
CA GLY A 698 -11.95 23.48 2.82
C GLY A 698 -12.70 23.13 4.11
N PRO A 699 -13.70 22.25 4.03
CA PRO A 699 -14.51 21.89 5.21
C PRO A 699 -13.71 21.37 6.41
N ALA A 700 -12.68 20.54 6.16
CA ALA A 700 -11.80 20.01 7.22
C ALA A 700 -10.91 21.11 7.81
N GLY A 701 -10.39 22.01 6.96
CA GLY A 701 -9.55 23.13 7.42
C GLY A 701 -10.34 24.12 8.28
N ARG A 702 -11.58 24.48 7.87
CA ARG A 702 -12.47 25.31 8.69
C ARG A 702 -12.75 24.66 10.05
N PHE A 703 -13.04 23.36 10.07
CA PHE A 703 -13.28 22.62 11.32
C PHE A 703 -12.07 22.66 12.26
N LEU A 704 -10.86 22.50 11.73
CA LEU A 704 -9.63 22.59 12.54
C LEU A 704 -9.38 24.03 13.04
N ALA A 705 -9.62 25.03 12.18
CA ALA A 705 -9.48 26.44 12.57
C ALA A 705 -10.48 26.84 13.67
N ASP A 706 -11.73 26.35 13.56
CA ASP A 706 -12.78 26.57 14.58
C ASP A 706 -12.42 25.88 15.92
N ALA A 707 -11.66 24.78 15.86
CA ALA A 707 -11.08 24.12 17.04
C ALA A 707 -9.81 24.81 17.57
N GLY A 708 -9.39 25.95 16.98
CA GLY A 708 -8.23 26.72 17.42
C GLY A 708 -6.89 26.19 16.93
N ILE A 709 -6.85 25.25 15.97
CA ILE A 709 -5.62 24.70 15.41
C ILE A 709 -5.10 25.64 14.31
N ALA A 710 -3.84 26.05 14.40
CA ALA A 710 -3.21 26.87 13.37
C ALA A 710 -2.93 26.04 12.09
N LYS A 711 -2.91 26.67 10.90
CA LYS A 711 -2.66 25.99 9.63
C LYS A 711 -1.35 25.20 9.63
N ALA A 712 -0.32 25.70 10.28
CA ALA A 712 0.97 25.03 10.42
C ALA A 712 0.87 23.68 11.16
N ASP A 713 -0.16 23.52 12.01
CA ASP A 713 -0.40 22.35 12.86
C ASP A 713 -1.53 21.45 12.32
N PHE A 714 -2.07 21.75 11.14
CA PHE A 714 -3.13 20.91 10.55
C PHE A 714 -2.68 19.49 10.30
N ASN A 715 -1.37 19.28 10.10
CA ASN A 715 -0.82 18.00 9.69
C ASN A 715 -1.50 17.53 8.38
N SER A 716 -1.74 16.25 8.20
CA SER A 716 -2.33 15.69 6.98
C SER A 716 -3.63 14.92 7.28
N PHE A 717 -4.45 14.69 6.25
CA PHE A 717 -5.57 13.76 6.36
C PHE A 717 -5.13 12.37 6.82
N GLY A 718 -3.96 11.90 6.34
CA GLY A 718 -3.39 10.60 6.73
C GLY A 718 -3.20 10.47 8.23
N SER A 719 -2.66 11.51 8.88
CA SER A 719 -2.42 11.53 10.31
C SER A 719 -3.70 11.65 11.15
N ARG A 720 -4.80 12.11 10.57
CA ARG A 720 -6.08 12.34 11.26
C ARG A 720 -7.15 11.28 10.98
N ARG A 721 -6.77 10.15 10.39
CA ARG A 721 -7.70 9.05 10.06
C ARG A 721 -8.42 8.42 11.25
N GLY A 722 -7.93 8.63 12.47
CA GLY A 722 -8.63 8.25 13.70
C GLY A 722 -9.78 9.20 14.10
N ASN A 723 -10.07 10.23 13.30
CA ASN A 723 -11.11 11.20 13.56
C ASN A 723 -12.11 11.25 12.39
N ASP A 724 -13.27 10.65 12.59
CA ASP A 724 -14.36 10.60 11.61
C ASP A 724 -14.84 11.99 11.19
N ARG A 725 -14.85 12.97 12.13
CA ARG A 725 -15.32 14.35 11.90
C ARG A 725 -14.44 15.06 10.86
N ILE A 726 -13.12 14.80 10.86
CA ILE A 726 -12.20 15.37 9.86
C ILE A 726 -12.27 14.57 8.57
N MET A 727 -12.28 13.24 8.66
CA MET A 727 -12.23 12.40 7.49
C MET A 727 -13.47 12.50 6.60
N VAL A 728 -14.67 12.63 7.19
CA VAL A 728 -15.88 12.83 6.40
C VAL A 728 -15.86 14.18 5.66
N ARG A 729 -15.24 15.21 6.25
CA ARG A 729 -15.05 16.53 5.62
C ARG A 729 -14.02 16.50 4.51
N GLY A 730 -13.07 15.56 4.57
CA GLY A 730 -12.09 15.31 3.53
C GLY A 730 -12.57 14.38 2.43
N THR A 731 -13.71 13.70 2.61
CA THR A 731 -14.21 12.76 1.61
C THR A 731 -14.63 13.51 0.34
N PHE A 732 -14.05 13.10 -0.80
CA PHE A 732 -14.13 13.75 -2.10
C PHE A 732 -13.57 15.19 -2.13
N ALA A 733 -12.70 15.56 -1.20
CA ALA A 733 -12.08 16.90 -1.16
C ALA A 733 -10.76 17.00 -1.95
N ASN A 734 -10.37 15.99 -2.72
CA ASN A 734 -9.15 16.03 -3.51
C ASN A 734 -9.20 17.14 -4.57
N VAL A 735 -8.13 17.93 -4.64
CA VAL A 735 -8.02 19.10 -5.55
C VAL A 735 -8.06 18.77 -7.03
N ARG A 736 -7.89 17.48 -7.40
CA ARG A 736 -7.90 17.00 -8.79
C ARG A 736 -9.19 16.32 -9.20
N ILE A 737 -10.16 16.18 -8.29
CA ILE A 737 -11.44 15.56 -8.64
C ILE A 737 -12.20 16.45 -9.61
N ARG A 738 -12.82 15.86 -10.63
CA ARG A 738 -13.66 16.55 -11.59
C ARG A 738 -15.05 15.96 -11.52
N ASN A 739 -15.94 16.71 -10.90
CA ASN A 739 -17.33 16.32 -10.73
C ASN A 739 -18.20 16.91 -11.85
N GLN A 740 -18.80 16.05 -12.67
CA GLN A 740 -19.67 16.47 -13.78
C GLN A 740 -20.96 17.16 -13.30
N MET A 741 -21.31 17.05 -11.99
CA MET A 741 -22.39 17.84 -11.39
C MET A 741 -22.08 19.35 -11.30
N ALA A 742 -20.79 19.71 -11.34
CA ALA A 742 -20.31 21.09 -11.33
C ALA A 742 -19.32 21.31 -12.50
N PRO A 743 -19.81 21.33 -13.75
CA PRO A 743 -18.95 21.44 -14.95
C PRO A 743 -18.07 22.69 -14.91
N GLY A 744 -16.82 22.53 -15.36
CA GLY A 744 -15.83 23.61 -15.39
C GLY A 744 -15.13 23.90 -14.07
N THR A 745 -15.42 23.12 -13.02
CA THR A 745 -14.73 23.17 -11.72
C THR A 745 -13.75 22.01 -11.58
N GLU A 746 -12.76 22.20 -10.71
CA GLU A 746 -11.85 21.15 -10.23
C GLU A 746 -11.78 21.23 -8.71
N GLY A 747 -11.65 20.09 -8.02
CA GLY A 747 -11.65 20.03 -6.58
C GLY A 747 -12.95 19.46 -5.98
N GLY A 748 -13.00 19.43 -4.66
CA GLY A 748 -14.08 18.79 -3.87
C GLY A 748 -15.41 19.55 -3.84
N VAL A 749 -15.99 19.87 -5.00
CA VAL A 749 -17.25 20.60 -5.11
C VAL A 749 -18.32 19.81 -5.84
N THR A 750 -19.58 20.10 -5.51
CA THR A 750 -20.76 19.55 -6.17
C THR A 750 -21.87 20.60 -6.26
N ARG A 751 -22.90 20.28 -7.03
CA ARG A 751 -24.12 21.09 -7.11
C ARG A 751 -25.18 20.56 -6.13
N TYR A 752 -25.65 21.40 -5.23
CA TYR A 752 -26.82 21.11 -4.41
C TYR A 752 -28.06 21.30 -5.25
N LEU A 753 -28.71 20.21 -5.68
CA LEU A 753 -29.76 20.22 -6.70
C LEU A 753 -30.98 21.09 -6.32
N PRO A 754 -31.45 21.11 -5.06
CA PRO A 754 -32.63 21.92 -4.70
C PRO A 754 -32.48 23.43 -4.99
N THR A 755 -31.29 24.00 -4.87
CA THR A 755 -31.04 25.43 -5.12
C THR A 755 -30.19 25.69 -6.36
N GLY A 756 -29.52 24.64 -6.92
CA GLY A 756 -28.57 24.80 -8.01
C GLY A 756 -27.20 25.37 -7.60
N GLU A 757 -27.00 25.66 -6.33
CA GLU A 757 -25.75 26.22 -5.80
C GLU A 757 -24.59 25.22 -5.84
N VAL A 758 -23.41 25.69 -6.26
CA VAL A 758 -22.16 24.91 -6.22
C VAL A 758 -21.47 25.17 -4.89
N MET A 759 -21.17 24.10 -4.16
CA MET A 759 -20.54 24.15 -2.84
C MET A 759 -19.65 22.94 -2.59
N ALA A 760 -18.93 22.90 -1.46
CA ALA A 760 -18.15 21.73 -1.09
C ALA A 760 -19.04 20.49 -0.95
N VAL A 761 -18.51 19.32 -1.36
CA VAL A 761 -19.26 18.04 -1.31
C VAL A 761 -19.81 17.77 0.09
N TYR A 762 -18.98 17.97 1.11
CA TYR A 762 -19.42 17.82 2.51
C TYR A 762 -20.60 18.75 2.87
N ASP A 763 -20.53 20.02 2.52
CA ASP A 763 -21.56 21.01 2.86
C ASP A 763 -22.89 20.65 2.18
N ALA A 764 -22.85 20.20 0.90
CA ALA A 764 -24.04 19.72 0.19
C ALA A 764 -24.63 18.46 0.84
N ALA A 765 -23.76 17.49 1.19
CA ALA A 765 -24.18 16.26 1.86
C ALA A 765 -24.86 16.54 3.21
N GLN A 766 -24.36 17.53 4.00
CA GLN A 766 -25.02 17.92 5.26
C GLN A 766 -26.41 18.50 5.04
N LYS A 767 -26.62 19.28 3.98
CA LYS A 767 -27.96 19.79 3.63
C LYS A 767 -28.91 18.64 3.28
N TYR A 768 -28.48 17.69 2.46
CA TYR A 768 -29.29 16.50 2.14
C TYR A 768 -29.58 15.62 3.37
N LYS A 769 -28.62 15.49 4.27
CA LYS A 769 -28.77 14.73 5.51
C LYS A 769 -29.82 15.37 6.43
N ALA A 770 -29.82 16.71 6.52
CA ALA A 770 -30.82 17.46 7.31
C ALA A 770 -32.25 17.25 6.77
N ASP A 771 -32.38 17.08 5.44
CA ASP A 771 -33.68 16.83 4.79
C ASP A 771 -34.05 15.33 4.75
N GLY A 772 -33.19 14.44 5.29
CA GLY A 772 -33.39 12.99 5.25
C GLY A 772 -33.29 12.38 3.85
N THR A 773 -32.67 13.07 2.88
CA THR A 773 -32.54 12.63 1.49
C THR A 773 -31.35 11.68 1.34
N PRO A 774 -31.53 10.42 0.91
CA PRO A 774 -30.43 9.51 0.61
C PRO A 774 -29.66 9.97 -0.62
N LEU A 775 -28.40 9.56 -0.70
CA LEU A 775 -27.48 9.96 -1.77
C LEU A 775 -26.95 8.75 -2.54
N ILE A 776 -26.61 8.99 -3.81
CA ILE A 776 -25.86 8.04 -4.66
C ILE A 776 -24.68 8.73 -5.33
N VAL A 777 -23.72 7.90 -5.79
CA VAL A 777 -22.60 8.32 -6.65
C VAL A 777 -22.72 7.58 -7.97
N LEU A 778 -22.57 8.29 -9.09
CA LEU A 778 -22.39 7.71 -10.42
C LEU A 778 -20.92 7.78 -10.79
N ALA A 779 -20.35 6.68 -11.30
CA ALA A 779 -18.93 6.61 -11.65
C ALA A 779 -18.66 5.78 -12.92
N GLY A 780 -17.46 5.95 -13.47
CA GLY A 780 -16.98 5.22 -14.65
C GLY A 780 -16.28 3.91 -14.31
N GLU A 781 -15.27 3.57 -15.12
CA GLU A 781 -14.46 2.35 -14.95
C GLU A 781 -13.45 2.46 -13.81
N GLN A 782 -13.12 1.32 -13.20
CA GLN A 782 -12.08 1.18 -12.16
C GLN A 782 -12.29 2.13 -10.97
N TYR A 783 -13.54 2.30 -10.51
CA TYR A 783 -13.84 3.14 -9.37
C TYR A 783 -13.20 2.59 -8.09
N GLY A 784 -12.45 3.44 -7.40
CA GLY A 784 -11.75 3.08 -6.16
C GLY A 784 -10.35 2.45 -6.37
N THR A 785 -9.77 2.56 -7.57
CA THR A 785 -8.41 2.08 -7.84
C THR A 785 -7.35 2.79 -6.97
N GLY A 786 -6.20 2.17 -6.75
CA GLY A 786 -5.09 2.75 -5.99
C GLY A 786 -4.83 2.09 -4.65
N SER A 787 -4.57 2.88 -3.61
CA SER A 787 -4.24 2.37 -2.27
C SER A 787 -5.46 1.78 -1.57
N SER A 788 -5.24 0.76 -0.72
CA SER A 788 -6.27 0.22 0.16
C SER A 788 -6.65 1.25 1.22
N ARG A 789 -7.83 1.87 1.09
CA ARG A 789 -8.33 2.88 2.04
C ARG A 789 -9.78 2.62 2.39
N ASP A 790 -9.99 2.14 3.60
CA ASP A 790 -11.31 1.95 4.20
C ASP A 790 -12.08 3.28 4.30
N TRP A 791 -11.40 4.39 4.60
CA TRP A 791 -12.00 5.72 4.64
C TRP A 791 -12.64 6.17 3.33
N ALA A 792 -12.26 5.59 2.19
CA ALA A 792 -12.97 5.82 0.94
C ALA A 792 -14.42 5.27 1.00
N ALA A 793 -14.66 4.21 1.76
CA ALA A 793 -15.99 3.66 2.00
C ALA A 793 -16.64 4.27 3.27
N LYS A 794 -15.89 4.38 4.38
CA LYS A 794 -16.37 4.98 5.64
C LYS A 794 -16.87 6.41 5.43
N GLY A 795 -16.08 7.25 4.76
CA GLY A 795 -16.46 8.63 4.45
C GLY A 795 -17.67 8.71 3.50
N THR A 796 -17.70 7.86 2.48
CA THR A 796 -18.84 7.75 1.55
C THR A 796 -20.14 7.41 2.31
N PHE A 797 -20.09 6.43 3.22
CA PHE A 797 -21.21 6.08 4.10
C PHE A 797 -21.65 7.26 4.99
N LEU A 798 -20.68 7.94 5.64
CA LEU A 798 -20.97 9.05 6.56
C LEU A 798 -21.55 10.28 5.86
N LEU A 799 -21.25 10.49 4.58
CA LEU A 799 -21.90 11.52 3.74
C LEU A 799 -23.37 11.20 3.42
N GLY A 800 -23.86 10.01 3.75
CA GLY A 800 -25.24 9.59 3.47
C GLY A 800 -25.42 8.89 2.13
N VAL A 801 -24.34 8.49 1.46
CA VAL A 801 -24.39 7.69 0.23
C VAL A 801 -24.84 6.27 0.57
N ARG A 802 -25.89 5.79 -0.11
CA ARG A 802 -26.46 4.45 0.08
C ARG A 802 -26.09 3.48 -1.02
N ALA A 803 -25.84 3.99 -2.23
CA ALA A 803 -25.37 3.17 -3.34
C ALA A 803 -24.36 3.92 -4.21
N VAL A 804 -23.48 3.16 -4.82
CA VAL A 804 -22.58 3.65 -5.87
C VAL A 804 -22.87 2.85 -7.13
N ILE A 805 -23.14 3.52 -8.26
CA ILE A 805 -23.40 2.89 -9.55
C ILE A 805 -22.22 3.23 -10.46
N SER A 806 -21.45 2.23 -10.86
CA SER A 806 -20.24 2.41 -11.69
C SER A 806 -20.19 1.45 -12.87
N LYS A 807 -19.33 1.70 -13.84
CA LYS A 807 -19.04 0.72 -14.90
C LYS A 807 -18.29 -0.50 -14.34
N SER A 808 -17.31 -0.25 -13.48
CA SER A 808 -16.57 -1.29 -12.76
C SER A 808 -15.94 -0.75 -11.47
N PHE A 809 -15.74 -1.64 -10.50
CA PHE A 809 -15.05 -1.33 -9.25
C PHE A 809 -13.66 -1.96 -9.21
N GLU A 810 -12.77 -1.33 -8.48
CA GLU A 810 -11.60 -2.02 -7.95
C GLU A 810 -12.03 -2.93 -6.78
N ARG A 811 -11.42 -4.12 -6.69
CA ARG A 811 -11.86 -5.20 -5.79
C ARG A 811 -11.92 -4.75 -4.32
N ILE A 812 -10.82 -4.19 -3.80
CA ILE A 812 -10.72 -3.82 -2.38
C ILE A 812 -11.75 -2.74 -2.02
N HIS A 813 -11.94 -1.76 -2.91
CA HIS A 813 -12.90 -0.68 -2.66
C HIS A 813 -14.34 -1.19 -2.69
N ARG A 814 -14.67 -2.12 -3.61
CA ARG A 814 -15.98 -2.79 -3.63
C ARG A 814 -16.24 -3.51 -2.30
N SER A 815 -15.29 -4.32 -1.83
CA SER A 815 -15.39 -5.01 -0.54
C SER A 815 -15.57 -4.04 0.63
N ASN A 816 -14.83 -2.92 0.64
CA ASN A 816 -14.96 -1.90 1.67
C ASN A 816 -16.34 -1.22 1.66
N LEU A 817 -16.92 -0.96 0.48
CA LEU A 817 -18.29 -0.43 0.37
C LEU A 817 -19.30 -1.41 1.00
N VAL A 818 -19.22 -2.71 0.65
CA VAL A 818 -20.05 -3.75 1.25
C VAL A 818 -19.81 -3.84 2.76
N GLY A 819 -18.55 -3.79 3.17
CA GLY A 819 -18.15 -3.81 4.58
C GLY A 819 -18.71 -2.66 5.42
N MET A 820 -19.08 -1.54 4.77
CA MET A 820 -19.74 -0.39 5.38
C MET A 820 -21.25 -0.31 5.12
N GLY A 821 -21.85 -1.31 4.47
CA GLY A 821 -23.29 -1.30 4.16
C GLY A 821 -23.67 -0.31 3.04
N VAL A 822 -22.73 0.08 2.18
CA VAL A 822 -23.02 0.85 0.96
C VAL A 822 -23.18 -0.12 -0.21
N LEU A 823 -24.28 -0.05 -0.96
CA LEU A 823 -24.61 -0.96 -2.05
C LEU A 823 -23.78 -0.64 -3.32
N PRO A 824 -22.86 -1.50 -3.74
CA PRO A 824 -22.18 -1.32 -5.02
C PRO A 824 -23.04 -1.92 -6.15
N LEU A 825 -23.21 -1.16 -7.23
CA LEU A 825 -23.96 -1.55 -8.42
C LEU A 825 -23.12 -1.31 -9.67
N ASN A 826 -23.16 -2.26 -10.62
CA ASN A 826 -22.59 -2.01 -11.94
C ASN A 826 -23.68 -1.77 -12.98
N PHE A 827 -23.42 -0.84 -13.90
CA PHE A 827 -24.16 -0.77 -15.16
C PHE A 827 -24.00 -2.10 -15.93
N LEU A 828 -24.97 -2.42 -16.79
CA LEU A 828 -24.81 -3.59 -17.66
C LEU A 828 -23.63 -3.40 -18.64
N PRO A 829 -23.03 -4.48 -19.14
CA PRO A 829 -21.94 -4.40 -20.11
C PRO A 829 -22.31 -3.52 -21.31
N GLY A 830 -21.47 -2.52 -21.59
CA GLY A 830 -21.69 -1.55 -22.66
C GLY A 830 -22.52 -0.33 -22.26
N GLU A 831 -23.07 -0.29 -21.06
CA GLU A 831 -23.82 0.85 -20.53
C GLU A 831 -22.99 1.68 -19.54
N ASP A 832 -23.33 2.96 -19.45
CA ASP A 832 -22.85 3.91 -18.46
C ASP A 832 -23.85 5.07 -18.31
N ALA A 833 -23.56 6.00 -17.40
CA ALA A 833 -24.44 7.13 -17.17
C ALA A 833 -24.67 7.99 -18.43
N ALA A 834 -23.67 8.12 -19.30
CA ALA A 834 -23.76 8.89 -20.53
C ALA A 834 -24.61 8.19 -21.59
N SER A 835 -24.39 6.89 -21.83
CA SER A 835 -25.14 6.09 -22.80
C SER A 835 -26.62 5.96 -22.41
N LEU A 836 -26.93 5.97 -21.13
CA LEU A 836 -28.30 5.95 -20.59
C LEU A 836 -28.92 7.37 -20.51
N GLY A 837 -28.20 8.40 -20.90
CA GLY A 837 -28.67 9.80 -20.86
C GLY A 837 -28.94 10.34 -19.47
N LEU A 838 -28.22 9.82 -18.46
CA LEU A 838 -28.30 10.29 -17.08
C LEU A 838 -27.37 11.50 -16.91
N ASP A 839 -27.92 12.66 -16.60
CA ASP A 839 -27.14 13.87 -16.39
C ASP A 839 -26.78 14.12 -14.91
N GLY A 840 -27.44 13.39 -13.99
CA GLY A 840 -27.26 13.46 -12.54
C GLY A 840 -28.28 14.35 -11.84
N THR A 841 -29.23 14.94 -12.55
CA THR A 841 -30.33 15.73 -11.95
C THR A 841 -31.52 14.87 -11.54
N GLU A 842 -31.55 13.62 -11.98
CA GLU A 842 -32.61 12.66 -11.70
C GLU A 842 -32.71 12.33 -10.20
N THR A 843 -33.86 11.81 -9.83
CA THR A 843 -34.10 11.18 -8.53
C THR A 843 -34.10 9.67 -8.69
N PHE A 844 -33.28 8.98 -7.91
CA PHE A 844 -33.07 7.53 -8.05
C PHE A 844 -33.81 6.74 -6.97
N SER A 845 -34.39 5.61 -7.39
CA SER A 845 -35.00 4.65 -6.48
C SER A 845 -34.68 3.22 -6.89
N ILE A 846 -34.50 2.34 -5.89
CA ILE A 846 -34.29 0.91 -6.05
C ILE A 846 -35.38 0.19 -5.25
N PRO A 847 -36.62 0.09 -5.80
CA PRO A 847 -37.81 -0.32 -5.05
C PRO A 847 -37.83 -1.80 -4.68
N SER A 848 -37.15 -2.65 -5.46
CA SER A 848 -37.11 -4.10 -5.23
C SER A 848 -35.98 -4.56 -4.29
N LEU A 849 -35.18 -3.64 -3.77
CA LEU A 849 -34.15 -3.95 -2.77
C LEU A 849 -34.78 -4.38 -1.45
N SER A 850 -34.48 -5.58 -0.99
CA SER A 850 -35.03 -6.19 0.23
C SER A 850 -34.09 -7.26 0.80
N ASP A 851 -34.49 -7.90 1.89
CA ASP A 851 -33.77 -9.04 2.49
C ASP A 851 -33.60 -10.24 1.56
N ASP A 852 -34.39 -10.34 0.48
CA ASP A 852 -34.29 -11.41 -0.53
C ASP A 852 -33.21 -11.15 -1.59
N VAL A 853 -32.39 -10.10 -1.43
CA VAL A 853 -31.30 -9.78 -2.35
C VAL A 853 -30.31 -10.95 -2.46
N LYS A 854 -29.91 -11.28 -3.70
CA LYS A 854 -29.01 -12.40 -4.03
C LYS A 854 -27.69 -11.91 -4.62
N PRO A 855 -26.62 -12.71 -4.51
CA PRO A 855 -25.37 -12.39 -5.18
C PRO A 855 -25.57 -12.16 -6.68
N LEU A 856 -24.94 -11.11 -7.20
CA LEU A 856 -24.87 -10.75 -8.62
C LEU A 856 -26.25 -10.62 -9.32
N GLN A 857 -27.35 -10.44 -8.55
CA GLN A 857 -28.66 -10.29 -9.17
C GLN A 857 -28.75 -8.99 -9.98
N HIS A 858 -29.56 -9.05 -11.04
CA HIS A 858 -29.97 -7.84 -11.75
C HIS A 858 -31.14 -7.18 -11.02
N ILE A 859 -31.02 -5.88 -10.79
CA ILE A 859 -32.05 -5.10 -10.08
C ILE A 859 -32.47 -3.89 -10.93
N ASP A 860 -33.73 -3.54 -10.86
CA ASP A 860 -34.26 -2.35 -11.54
C ASP A 860 -33.94 -1.10 -10.73
N VAL A 861 -33.34 -0.12 -11.41
CA VAL A 861 -33.11 1.23 -10.90
C VAL A 861 -34.02 2.20 -11.64
N VAL A 862 -34.83 2.91 -10.90
CA VAL A 862 -35.75 3.91 -11.43
C VAL A 862 -35.08 5.28 -11.30
N ALA A 863 -34.84 5.95 -12.43
CA ALA A 863 -34.35 7.32 -12.51
C ALA A 863 -35.48 8.23 -12.93
N THR A 864 -36.05 9.00 -12.02
CA THR A 864 -37.11 9.98 -12.29
C THR A 864 -36.49 11.29 -12.71
N LYS A 865 -36.77 11.75 -13.91
CA LYS A 865 -36.30 13.02 -14.45
C LYS A 865 -36.97 14.20 -13.78
N THR A 866 -36.44 15.40 -13.99
CA THR A 866 -36.98 16.65 -13.41
C THR A 866 -38.38 16.99 -13.92
N ASP A 867 -38.78 16.44 -15.08
CA ASP A 867 -40.13 16.56 -15.63
C ASP A 867 -41.11 15.52 -15.06
N GLY A 868 -40.67 14.66 -14.14
CA GLY A 868 -41.47 13.60 -13.55
C GLY A 868 -41.52 12.30 -14.37
N THR A 869 -40.79 12.21 -15.49
CA THR A 869 -40.77 10.99 -16.32
C THR A 869 -39.82 9.96 -15.70
N ASP A 870 -40.28 8.74 -15.51
CA ASP A 870 -39.47 7.61 -15.05
C ASP A 870 -38.74 6.95 -16.21
N PHE A 871 -37.45 6.73 -16.00
CA PHE A 871 -36.56 5.91 -16.84
C PHE A 871 -36.04 4.73 -16.00
N ILE A 872 -36.32 3.52 -16.44
CA ILE A 872 -35.91 2.31 -15.72
C ILE A 872 -34.77 1.64 -16.46
N PHE A 873 -33.69 1.34 -15.77
CA PHE A 873 -32.60 0.55 -16.28
C PHE A 873 -32.20 -0.57 -15.30
N LYS A 874 -31.49 -1.58 -15.77
CA LYS A 874 -31.00 -2.66 -14.93
C LYS A 874 -29.57 -2.41 -14.48
N ALA A 875 -29.30 -2.73 -13.21
CA ALA A 875 -27.96 -2.74 -12.67
C ALA A 875 -27.64 -4.11 -12.06
N ILE A 876 -26.35 -4.45 -11.98
CA ILE A 876 -25.87 -5.68 -11.35
C ILE A 876 -25.51 -5.36 -9.90
N VAL A 877 -26.13 -6.07 -8.97
CA VAL A 877 -25.79 -5.98 -7.54
C VAL A 877 -24.41 -6.61 -7.33
N ARG A 878 -23.44 -5.83 -6.87
CA ARG A 878 -22.07 -6.29 -6.64
C ARG A 878 -21.83 -6.73 -5.19
N LEU A 879 -22.82 -7.41 -4.66
CA LEU A 879 -22.67 -8.37 -3.57
C LEU A 879 -22.33 -9.70 -4.25
N ASP A 880 -21.05 -10.00 -4.36
CA ASP A 880 -20.57 -11.05 -5.27
C ASP A 880 -20.78 -12.45 -4.67
N THR A 881 -20.99 -12.53 -3.35
CA THR A 881 -21.05 -13.76 -2.57
C THR A 881 -22.19 -13.76 -1.56
N PRO A 882 -22.64 -14.95 -1.08
CA PRO A 882 -23.58 -15.03 0.03
C PRO A 882 -23.08 -14.35 1.31
N VAL A 883 -21.76 -14.30 1.50
CA VAL A 883 -21.13 -13.64 2.64
C VAL A 883 -21.26 -12.12 2.51
N ASP A 884 -21.02 -11.56 1.32
CA ASP A 884 -21.26 -10.13 1.04
C ASP A 884 -22.73 -9.75 1.33
N VAL A 885 -23.68 -10.59 0.93
CA VAL A 885 -25.11 -10.38 1.24
C VAL A 885 -25.35 -10.38 2.75
N ASN A 886 -24.72 -11.29 3.47
CA ASN A 886 -24.83 -11.33 4.93
C ASN A 886 -24.24 -10.08 5.59
N TYR A 887 -23.08 -9.60 5.11
CA TYR A 887 -22.48 -8.36 5.61
C TYR A 887 -23.39 -7.15 5.33
N TYR A 888 -23.89 -7.03 4.11
CA TYR A 888 -24.78 -5.95 3.75
C TYR A 888 -26.08 -5.95 4.57
N ARG A 889 -26.69 -7.15 4.78
CA ARG A 889 -27.89 -7.34 5.62
C ARG A 889 -27.64 -6.92 7.08
N ASN A 890 -26.45 -7.12 7.59
CA ASN A 890 -26.10 -6.72 8.95
C ASN A 890 -25.67 -5.24 9.07
N GLY A 891 -25.63 -4.49 7.97
CA GLY A 891 -25.17 -3.09 7.95
C GLY A 891 -23.65 -2.94 7.88
N GLY A 892 -22.92 -4.05 7.70
CA GLY A 892 -21.47 -4.08 7.55
C GLY A 892 -20.83 -5.33 8.16
N ILE A 893 -19.54 -5.51 7.86
CA ILE A 893 -18.77 -6.65 8.34
C ILE A 893 -18.54 -6.59 9.87
N LEU A 894 -18.18 -5.43 10.41
CA LEU A 894 -17.91 -5.27 11.84
C LEU A 894 -19.17 -5.45 12.67
N GLN A 895 -20.31 -4.95 12.20
CA GLN A 895 -21.61 -5.17 12.83
C GLN A 895 -21.98 -6.66 12.83
N THR A 896 -21.66 -7.39 11.76
CA THR A 896 -21.86 -8.84 11.69
C THR A 896 -21.02 -9.56 12.73
N VAL A 897 -19.75 -9.21 12.83
CA VAL A 897 -18.81 -9.83 13.79
C VAL A 897 -19.23 -9.52 15.21
N LEU A 898 -19.56 -8.26 15.51
CA LEU A 898 -19.95 -7.84 16.86
C LEU A 898 -21.21 -8.57 17.34
N ARG A 899 -22.23 -8.71 16.47
CA ARG A 899 -23.44 -9.49 16.81
C ARG A 899 -23.15 -10.95 17.12
N LYS A 900 -22.27 -11.58 16.31
CA LYS A 900 -21.84 -12.97 16.59
C LYS A 900 -21.14 -13.09 17.95
N MET A 901 -20.22 -12.17 18.24
CA MET A 901 -19.48 -12.16 19.52
C MET A 901 -20.38 -11.88 20.73
N ALA A 902 -21.39 -11.01 20.57
CA ALA A 902 -22.33 -10.69 21.63
C ALA A 902 -23.32 -11.85 21.92
N GLN A 903 -23.60 -12.69 20.94
CA GLN A 903 -24.47 -13.88 21.07
C GLN A 903 -23.73 -15.12 21.53
N ALA A 904 -22.41 -15.21 21.35
CA ALA A 904 -21.54 -16.28 21.83
C ALA A 904 -21.19 -16.09 23.32
#